data_38e8b0085e55174bee2957b1ba621a0e
#
_entry.id   38e8b0085e55174bee2957b1ba621a0e
#
_cell.length_a   1.000
_cell.length_b   1.000
_cell.length_c   1.000
_cell.angle_alpha   90.00
_cell.angle_beta   90.00
_cell.angle_gamma   90.00
#
_symmetry.space_group_name_H-M   'P 1'
#
loop_
_entity.id
_entity.type
_entity.pdbx_description
1 polymer ?
#
loop_
_entity_poly.entity_id
_entity_poly.type
_entity_poly.pdbx_seq_one_letter_code
_entity_poly.pdbx_strand_id
1 'polypeptide(L)'
;MTMLDRMRQHKNWLKWSLALVVLTFVLFYIPDFLRNQTSAAPANSTEVVASVEGHDVTAAQFRRRYQIQLQAYQGAYGDSLNEKMLRQLGVDRQILQGMIDERAAVAEAERQGIKVSDEEVAHQILAIPAFQENGVFVGQSRYAQVLRAQRPPLTPSDYESELRNGMMADRLRAAVAGWITAPDTDIEHEYRRRNEKVKLQVVSVSSQSFRDKVTVADADISARFDAKKEDYRIGERRKIRYLMVDFAQARARVTVPEADILKLYNDNLQQYSTPEQIRASHILFKTEGKNEATVRQQAEQVLKQVKSGGDFAALAKQYSEDDANKATGGDLDYFGHGRMVPEFEAVAFEMQAGQISDLVKTPYGFHIIKLTDKKPAATRTLADVRAELTEQLKFEHAQQAVTEQAKGLAAKIKTAADLDKAAKEAGLTVTDSQPFAKDEPIPGIGPAPQAVQEAFRLKDGEISAVVGTPRGPVIFTVTGKVEPRLPTLDEVKARVKDDLVAERATGLAMKRAGELAAKLKSAKDFAAAAKAEGATIKDTELLARGTAIPEVGVVPDVEKAIFALQASGISDALKTSLGAVVIRVAERHDVSAEEFGGAKAAFRRELENEKRGQFFTAYMNKAKQSMAIVIHDEAVRRAIGE
;
A
#
# COMPACT_ATOMS: atom_id res chain seq x y z
N MET A 1 63.45 -15.38 41.31
CA MET A 1 62.96 -14.18 40.70
C MET A 1 61.73 -14.54 39.86
N THR A 2 60.56 -14.14 40.30
CA THR A 2 59.33 -14.47 39.65
C THR A 2 59.08 -13.53 38.40
N MET A 3 58.30 -13.99 37.47
CA MET A 3 58.01 -13.26 36.23
C MET A 3 57.47 -11.83 36.49
N LEU A 4 56.88 -11.62 37.65
CA LEU A 4 56.37 -10.30 38.14
C LEU A 4 57.51 -9.32 38.54
N ASP A 5 58.68 -9.84 38.99
CA ASP A 5 59.81 -8.97 39.32
C ASP A 5 60.52 -8.42 38.08
N ARG A 6 60.55 -9.19 36.97
CA ARG A 6 61.01 -8.69 35.66
C ARG A 6 60.11 -7.63 35.04
N MET A 7 58.80 -7.74 35.25
CA MET A 7 57.86 -6.73 34.76
C MET A 7 57.96 -5.39 35.50
N ARG A 8 58.37 -5.39 36.78
CA ARG A 8 58.58 -4.16 37.57
C ARG A 8 59.81 -3.36 37.18
N GLN A 9 60.87 -4.01 36.68
CA GLN A 9 62.09 -3.33 36.26
C GLN A 9 61.98 -2.60 34.90
N HIS A 10 60.99 -2.96 34.06
CA HIS A 10 60.80 -2.37 32.72
C HIS A 10 59.56 -1.49 32.59
N LYS A 11 59.19 -0.77 33.67
CA LYS A 11 58.00 0.11 33.71
C LYS A 11 57.91 1.12 32.56
N ASN A 12 59.05 1.59 32.08
CA ASN A 12 59.08 2.53 30.96
C ASN A 12 58.87 1.87 29.59
N TRP A 13 59.39 0.63 29.40
CA TRP A 13 59.16 -0.12 28.16
C TRP A 13 57.70 -0.56 28.04
N LEU A 14 57.05 -0.95 29.14
CA LEU A 14 55.64 -1.33 29.17
C LEU A 14 54.73 -0.12 28.83
N LYS A 15 55.08 1.07 29.27
CA LYS A 15 54.38 2.31 28.90
C LYS A 15 54.49 2.61 27.41
N TRP A 16 55.69 2.41 26.83
CA TRP A 16 55.92 2.62 25.41
C TRP A 16 55.27 1.54 24.53
N SER A 17 55.25 0.27 24.96
CA SER A 17 54.54 -0.80 24.26
C SER A 17 53.03 -0.61 24.32
N LEU A 18 52.46 -0.18 25.46
CA LEU A 18 51.06 0.16 25.60
C LEU A 18 50.69 1.39 24.75
N ALA A 19 51.56 2.43 24.75
CA ALA A 19 51.38 3.60 23.88
C ALA A 19 51.42 3.25 22.39
N LEU A 20 52.29 2.30 22.00
CA LEU A 20 52.37 1.82 20.63
C LEU A 20 51.11 1.01 20.24
N VAL A 21 50.58 0.17 21.14
CA VAL A 21 49.33 -0.56 20.92
C VAL A 21 48.16 0.39 20.83
N VAL A 22 48.08 1.41 21.69
CA VAL A 22 47.04 2.45 21.61
C VAL A 22 47.20 3.28 20.34
N LEU A 23 48.44 3.62 19.95
CA LEU A 23 48.68 4.36 18.69
C LEU A 23 48.31 3.53 17.44
N THR A 24 48.60 2.21 17.47
CA THR A 24 48.22 1.29 16.40
C THR A 24 46.69 1.14 16.34
N PHE A 25 46.05 1.07 17.49
CA PHE A 25 44.58 1.04 17.56
C PHE A 25 43.95 2.35 17.03
N VAL A 26 44.54 3.50 17.41
CA VAL A 26 44.13 4.82 16.94
C VAL A 26 44.35 4.98 15.42
N LEU A 27 45.49 4.50 14.90
CA LEU A 27 45.84 4.63 13.48
C LEU A 27 45.07 3.66 12.56
N PHE A 28 44.72 2.47 13.04
CA PHE A 28 44.07 1.45 12.22
C PHE A 28 42.56 1.33 12.45
N TYR A 29 42.06 1.62 13.67
CA TYR A 29 40.63 1.51 13.98
C TYR A 29 39.85 2.82 13.91
N ILE A 30 40.47 3.97 14.18
CA ILE A 30 39.79 5.27 14.10
C ILE A 30 39.55 5.71 12.65
N PRO A 31 40.45 5.49 11.66
CA PRO A 31 40.13 5.80 10.27
C PRO A 31 38.93 5.02 9.71
N ASP A 32 38.77 3.75 10.11
CA ASP A 32 37.59 2.98 9.70
C ASP A 32 36.31 3.43 10.42
N PHE A 33 36.43 3.85 11.69
CA PHE A 33 35.33 4.48 12.42
C PHE A 33 34.95 5.85 11.85
N LEU A 34 35.93 6.66 11.39
CA LEU A 34 35.70 7.95 10.74
C LEU A 34 35.31 7.80 9.25
N ARG A 35 35.72 6.74 8.57
CA ARG A 35 35.30 6.43 7.20
C ARG A 35 33.86 5.92 7.12
N ASN A 36 33.38 5.19 8.13
CA ASN A 36 31.98 4.79 8.24
C ASN A 36 31.03 5.93 8.68
N GLN A 37 31.54 7.12 9.02
CA GLN A 37 30.71 8.30 9.32
C GLN A 37 30.37 9.16 8.10
N THR A 38 30.69 8.75 6.88
CA THR A 38 30.23 9.42 5.65
C THR A 38 28.98 8.77 5.02
N SER A 39 28.41 7.75 5.61
CA SER A 39 26.99 7.43 5.49
C SER A 39 26.27 8.27 6.57
N ALA A 40 25.28 9.08 6.20
CA ALA A 40 24.53 10.01 7.03
C ALA A 40 24.44 9.52 8.48
N ALA A 41 25.05 10.26 9.42
CA ALA A 41 24.98 9.90 10.83
C ALA A 41 23.51 9.74 11.21
N PRO A 42 23.10 8.65 11.86
CA PRO A 42 21.72 8.50 12.29
C PRO A 42 21.37 9.73 13.13
N ALA A 43 20.25 10.40 12.82
CA ALA A 43 19.79 11.57 13.52
C ALA A 43 19.92 11.32 15.03
N ASN A 44 20.56 12.25 15.76
CA ASN A 44 20.65 12.15 17.22
C ASN A 44 19.23 11.92 17.76
N SER A 45 19.08 11.02 18.73
CA SER A 45 17.78 10.67 19.29
C SER A 45 16.98 11.89 19.79
N THR A 46 17.66 12.97 20.12
CA THR A 46 17.12 14.23 20.61
C THR A 46 16.94 15.30 19.53
N GLU A 47 17.34 15.04 18.28
CA GLU A 47 17.14 15.98 17.17
C GLU A 47 15.65 16.23 16.95
N VAL A 48 15.25 17.49 16.80
CA VAL A 48 13.85 17.90 16.59
C VAL A 48 13.51 17.82 15.12
N VAL A 49 12.49 17.07 14.76
CA VAL A 49 11.96 16.95 13.38
C VAL A 49 10.80 17.90 13.11
N ALA A 50 10.04 18.25 14.14
CA ALA A 50 9.01 19.27 14.10
C ALA A 50 8.78 19.86 15.48
N SER A 51 8.29 21.09 15.55
CA SER A 51 7.88 21.76 16.80
C SER A 51 6.56 22.50 16.59
N VAL A 52 5.68 22.46 17.59
CA VAL A 52 4.40 23.16 17.60
C VAL A 52 4.30 23.91 18.92
N GLU A 53 4.32 25.23 18.89
CA GLU A 53 4.25 26.09 20.10
C GLU A 53 5.27 25.68 21.18
N GLY A 54 6.46 25.21 20.80
CA GLY A 54 7.49 24.71 21.71
C GLY A 54 7.33 23.25 22.13
N HIS A 55 6.30 22.55 21.68
CA HIS A 55 6.16 21.11 21.88
C HIS A 55 6.86 20.36 20.76
N ASP A 56 8.01 19.78 21.08
CA ASP A 56 8.88 19.14 20.11
C ASP A 56 8.45 17.71 19.77
N VAL A 57 8.64 17.35 18.50
CA VAL A 57 8.64 15.99 17.99
C VAL A 57 10.10 15.62 17.70
N THR A 58 10.64 14.65 18.45
CA THR A 58 12.02 14.23 18.26
C THR A 58 12.15 13.18 17.16
N ALA A 59 13.34 13.08 16.57
CA ALA A 59 13.67 12.06 15.57
C ALA A 59 13.46 10.63 16.11
N ALA A 60 13.70 10.40 17.41
CA ALA A 60 13.44 9.12 18.04
C ALA A 60 11.94 8.78 18.08
N GLN A 61 11.09 9.74 18.45
CA GLN A 61 9.64 9.57 18.48
C GLN A 61 9.09 9.33 17.07
N PHE A 62 9.52 10.14 16.10
CA PHE A 62 9.11 9.99 14.71
C PHE A 62 9.51 8.63 14.13
N ARG A 63 10.77 8.21 14.31
CA ARG A 63 11.27 6.91 13.86
C ARG A 63 10.49 5.76 14.48
N ARG A 64 10.20 5.82 15.78
CA ARG A 64 9.39 4.82 16.47
C ARG A 64 8.00 4.70 15.87
N ARG A 65 7.30 5.81 15.67
CA ARG A 65 5.95 5.84 15.08
C ARG A 65 5.97 5.29 13.65
N TYR A 66 6.99 5.65 12.88
CA TYR A 66 7.20 5.15 11.53
C TYR A 66 7.42 3.63 11.50
N GLN A 67 8.24 3.08 12.39
CA GLN A 67 8.49 1.64 12.47
C GLN A 67 7.23 0.85 12.86
N ILE A 68 6.45 1.35 13.82
CA ILE A 68 5.17 0.73 14.22
C ILE A 68 4.22 0.68 13.02
N GLN A 69 4.11 1.79 12.29
CA GLN A 69 3.23 1.87 11.13
C GLN A 69 3.71 0.97 9.99
N LEU A 70 5.03 0.90 9.76
CA LEU A 70 5.64 0.00 8.78
C LEU A 70 5.31 -1.47 9.09
N GLN A 71 5.46 -1.89 10.35
CA GLN A 71 5.12 -3.24 10.79
C GLN A 71 3.63 -3.55 10.62
N ALA A 72 2.75 -2.58 10.90
CA ALA A 72 1.31 -2.72 10.69
C ALA A 72 0.96 -2.94 9.21
N TYR A 73 1.59 -2.18 8.30
CA TYR A 73 1.41 -2.38 6.86
C TYR A 73 1.97 -3.71 6.37
N GLN A 74 3.16 -4.10 6.84
CA GLN A 74 3.74 -5.41 6.51
C GLN A 74 2.86 -6.57 6.99
N GLY A 75 2.29 -6.45 8.20
CA GLY A 75 1.36 -7.43 8.73
C GLY A 75 0.05 -7.54 7.94
N ALA A 76 -0.44 -6.43 7.37
CA ALA A 76 -1.70 -6.39 6.63
C ALA A 76 -1.56 -6.80 5.14
N TYR A 77 -0.42 -6.47 4.50
CA TYR A 77 -0.21 -6.59 3.05
C TYR A 77 0.99 -7.47 2.67
N GLY A 78 1.66 -8.06 3.66
CA GLY A 78 2.86 -8.90 3.44
C GLY A 78 4.04 -8.10 2.87
N ASP A 79 5.03 -8.80 2.32
CA ASP A 79 6.25 -8.22 1.76
C ASP A 79 6.04 -7.46 0.43
N SER A 80 4.81 -7.42 -0.08
CA SER A 80 4.46 -6.69 -1.31
C SER A 80 4.61 -5.17 -1.17
N LEU A 81 4.53 -4.63 0.06
CA LEU A 81 4.74 -3.22 0.39
C LEU A 81 6.09 -3.03 1.08
N ASN A 82 7.11 -2.69 0.31
CA ASN A 82 8.42 -2.34 0.86
C ASN A 82 8.45 -0.88 1.35
N GLU A 83 9.45 -0.56 2.17
CA GLU A 83 9.62 0.76 2.77
C GLU A 83 9.71 1.90 1.73
N LYS A 84 10.37 1.64 0.60
CA LYS A 84 10.49 2.62 -0.50
C LYS A 84 9.13 2.96 -1.11
N MET A 85 8.27 1.96 -1.27
CA MET A 85 6.92 2.15 -1.83
C MET A 85 6.02 2.92 -0.86
N LEU A 86 6.10 2.63 0.45
CA LEU A 86 5.34 3.38 1.47
C LEU A 86 5.76 4.85 1.51
N ARG A 87 7.05 5.15 1.34
CA ARG A 87 7.54 6.54 1.21
C ARG A 87 7.01 7.22 -0.04
N GLN A 88 6.98 6.53 -1.18
CA GLN A 88 6.38 7.09 -2.41
C GLN A 88 4.90 7.41 -2.24
N LEU A 89 4.20 6.67 -1.39
CA LEU A 89 2.81 6.94 -1.01
C LEU A 89 2.66 8.06 0.05
N GLY A 90 3.77 8.63 0.53
CA GLY A 90 3.79 9.74 1.49
C GLY A 90 3.40 9.35 2.92
N VAL A 91 3.56 8.08 3.28
CA VAL A 91 3.24 7.57 4.63
C VAL A 91 4.08 8.25 5.71
N ASP A 92 5.33 8.56 5.43
CA ASP A 92 6.22 9.34 6.28
C ASP A 92 5.64 10.73 6.61
N ARG A 93 5.16 11.45 5.60
CA ARG A 93 4.52 12.77 5.78
C ARG A 93 3.20 12.66 6.55
N GLN A 94 2.42 11.62 6.29
CA GLN A 94 1.17 11.40 7.00
C GLN A 94 1.40 11.14 8.49
N ILE A 95 2.43 10.36 8.83
CA ILE A 95 2.82 10.09 10.22
C ILE A 95 3.29 11.37 10.90
N LEU A 96 4.16 12.14 10.25
CA LEU A 96 4.65 13.41 10.80
C LEU A 96 3.49 14.38 11.02
N GLN A 97 2.56 14.49 10.07
CA GLN A 97 1.38 15.34 10.21
C GLN A 97 0.52 14.91 11.40
N GLY A 98 0.31 13.62 11.59
CA GLY A 98 -0.41 13.09 12.76
C GLY A 98 0.26 13.48 14.08
N MET A 99 1.60 13.43 14.15
CA MET A 99 2.34 13.84 15.34
C MET A 99 2.28 15.36 15.57
N ILE A 100 2.31 16.16 14.52
CA ILE A 100 2.10 17.62 14.58
C ILE A 100 0.70 17.91 15.11
N ASP A 101 -0.32 17.19 14.64
CA ASP A 101 -1.70 17.37 15.08
C ASP A 101 -1.88 16.98 16.56
N GLU A 102 -1.19 15.94 17.04
CA GLU A 102 -1.14 15.58 18.46
C GLU A 102 -0.51 16.68 19.31
N ARG A 103 0.64 17.27 18.87
CA ARG A 103 1.28 18.39 19.57
C ARG A 103 0.42 19.65 19.56
N ALA A 104 -0.23 19.94 18.43
CA ALA A 104 -1.16 21.06 18.32
C ALA A 104 -2.35 20.89 19.28
N ALA A 105 -2.87 19.67 19.46
CA ALA A 105 -3.94 19.40 20.42
C ALA A 105 -3.46 19.61 21.87
N VAL A 106 -2.23 19.22 22.19
CA VAL A 106 -1.64 19.48 23.52
C VAL A 106 -1.48 20.97 23.77
N ALA A 107 -0.88 21.72 22.83
CA ALA A 107 -0.70 23.16 22.94
C ALA A 107 -2.03 23.90 23.10
N GLU A 108 -3.04 23.49 22.34
CA GLU A 108 -4.40 24.05 22.47
C GLU A 108 -5.04 23.69 23.81
N ALA A 109 -4.86 22.46 24.31
CA ALA A 109 -5.33 22.06 25.62
C ALA A 109 -4.70 22.94 26.74
N GLU A 110 -3.41 23.17 26.69
CA GLU A 110 -2.72 24.06 27.63
C GLU A 110 -3.21 25.50 27.55
N ARG A 111 -3.43 26.01 26.33
CA ARG A 111 -4.01 27.33 26.10
C ARG A 111 -5.40 27.49 26.72
N GLN A 112 -6.19 26.40 26.72
CA GLN A 112 -7.50 26.32 27.36
C GLN A 112 -7.42 26.06 28.88
N GLY A 113 -6.21 25.94 29.45
CA GLY A 113 -6.01 25.64 30.86
C GLY A 113 -6.27 24.19 31.26
N ILE A 114 -6.37 23.28 30.28
CA ILE A 114 -6.55 21.84 30.52
C ILE A 114 -5.21 21.25 30.97
N LYS A 115 -5.22 20.55 32.10
CA LYS A 115 -4.04 19.91 32.69
C LYS A 115 -4.36 18.47 33.09
N VAL A 116 -3.33 17.64 33.10
CA VAL A 116 -3.36 16.25 33.59
C VAL A 116 -2.26 16.10 34.63
N SER A 117 -2.63 15.73 35.86
CA SER A 117 -1.67 15.55 36.96
C SER A 117 -0.92 14.22 36.86
N ASP A 118 0.22 14.12 37.58
CA ASP A 118 0.98 12.88 37.66
C ASP A 118 0.19 11.75 38.32
N GLU A 119 -0.68 12.08 39.29
CA GLU A 119 -1.55 11.12 39.95
C GLU A 119 -2.58 10.51 38.98
N GLU A 120 -3.11 11.31 38.06
CA GLU A 120 -4.04 10.85 37.03
C GLU A 120 -3.36 9.94 36.02
N VAL A 121 -2.15 10.28 35.62
CA VAL A 121 -1.32 9.42 34.73
C VAL A 121 -1.02 8.09 35.43
N ALA A 122 -0.59 8.14 36.71
CA ALA A 122 -0.32 6.95 37.49
C ALA A 122 -1.59 6.08 37.63
N HIS A 123 -2.72 6.67 37.92
CA HIS A 123 -4.01 5.96 38.03
C HIS A 123 -4.36 5.27 36.68
N GLN A 124 -4.16 5.95 35.57
CA GLN A 124 -4.42 5.38 34.26
C GLN A 124 -3.49 4.19 33.95
N ILE A 125 -2.19 4.29 34.32
CA ILE A 125 -1.22 3.20 34.17
C ILE A 125 -1.62 1.98 34.98
N LEU A 126 -2.04 2.20 36.23
CA LEU A 126 -2.50 1.12 37.13
C LEU A 126 -3.75 0.39 36.59
N ALA A 127 -4.57 1.05 35.77
CA ALA A 127 -5.76 0.47 35.14
C ALA A 127 -5.47 -0.37 33.88
N ILE A 128 -4.25 -0.29 33.30
CA ILE A 128 -3.91 -0.98 32.06
C ILE A 128 -3.63 -2.47 32.34
N PRO A 129 -4.38 -3.41 31.74
CA PRO A 129 -4.22 -4.85 31.99
C PRO A 129 -2.82 -5.38 31.71
N ALA A 130 -2.10 -4.82 30.71
CA ALA A 130 -0.73 -5.22 30.38
C ALA A 130 0.28 -4.97 31.51
N PHE A 131 -0.05 -4.11 32.47
CA PHE A 131 0.77 -3.80 33.64
C PHE A 131 0.20 -4.40 34.93
N GLN A 132 -0.71 -5.36 34.82
CA GLN A 132 -1.32 -6.05 35.93
C GLN A 132 -1.02 -7.54 35.89
N GLU A 133 -0.87 -8.15 37.07
CA GLU A 133 -0.85 -9.59 37.27
C GLU A 133 -1.88 -9.91 38.38
N ASN A 134 -2.85 -10.77 38.07
CA ASN A 134 -3.96 -11.07 38.93
C ASN A 134 -4.76 -9.82 39.42
N GLY A 135 -4.85 -8.79 38.56
CA GLY A 135 -5.56 -7.53 38.88
C GLY A 135 -4.75 -6.55 39.74
N VAL A 136 -3.49 -6.83 40.04
CA VAL A 136 -2.58 -6.00 40.83
C VAL A 136 -1.44 -5.51 39.95
N PHE A 137 -1.03 -4.25 40.15
CA PHE A 137 0.10 -3.68 39.41
C PHE A 137 1.39 -4.48 39.61
N VAL A 138 2.10 -4.77 38.51
CA VAL A 138 3.33 -5.61 38.48
C VAL A 138 4.55 -4.98 39.16
N GLY A 139 4.45 -3.76 39.67
CA GLY A 139 5.55 -3.01 40.26
C GLY A 139 6.45 -2.31 39.24
N GLN A 140 7.19 -1.27 39.69
CA GLN A 140 7.96 -0.38 38.82
C GLN A 140 9.03 -1.11 37.98
N SER A 141 9.72 -2.09 38.58
CA SER A 141 10.78 -2.82 37.87
C SER A 141 10.21 -3.64 36.71
N ARG A 142 9.10 -4.33 36.92
CA ARG A 142 8.44 -5.12 35.90
C ARG A 142 7.78 -4.24 34.85
N TYR A 143 7.17 -3.13 35.25
CA TYR A 143 6.63 -2.10 34.35
C TYR A 143 7.71 -1.58 33.40
N ALA A 144 8.87 -1.16 33.91
CA ALA A 144 9.99 -0.72 33.09
C ALA A 144 10.54 -1.84 32.17
N GLN A 145 10.53 -3.11 32.63
CA GLN A 145 10.92 -4.23 31.80
C GLN A 145 9.94 -4.48 30.66
N VAL A 146 8.64 -4.42 30.90
CA VAL A 146 7.59 -4.56 29.87
C VAL A 146 7.74 -3.48 28.80
N LEU A 147 7.97 -2.23 29.19
CA LEU A 147 8.18 -1.12 28.24
C LEU A 147 9.45 -1.29 27.41
N ARG A 148 10.57 -1.74 28.03
CA ARG A 148 11.81 -2.02 27.30
C ARG A 148 11.71 -3.22 26.35
N ALA A 149 10.83 -4.16 26.64
CA ALA A 149 10.57 -5.31 25.77
C ALA A 149 9.73 -4.97 24.54
N GLN A 150 9.09 -3.77 24.49
CA GLN A 150 8.38 -3.29 23.31
C GLN A 150 9.35 -3.14 22.11
N ARG A 151 8.82 -3.26 20.93
CA ARG A 151 9.59 -3.00 19.71
C ARG A 151 8.92 -1.91 18.89
N PRO A 152 9.52 -0.73 18.85
CA PRO A 152 10.78 -0.27 19.47
C PRO A 152 10.61 -0.03 20.99
N PRO A 153 11.72 -0.13 21.77
CA PRO A 153 11.68 -0.03 23.24
C PRO A 153 11.27 1.37 23.71
N LEU A 154 10.60 1.41 24.87
CA LEU A 154 10.14 2.63 25.54
C LEU A 154 10.75 2.78 26.92
N THR A 155 10.98 4.03 27.35
CA THR A 155 11.26 4.33 28.74
C THR A 155 9.97 4.64 29.48
N PRO A 156 9.87 4.46 30.82
CA PRO A 156 8.73 4.92 31.60
C PRO A 156 8.40 6.39 31.37
N SER A 157 9.40 7.27 31.39
CA SER A 157 9.22 8.72 31.18
C SER A 157 8.60 9.05 29.82
N ASP A 158 9.08 8.38 28.73
CA ASP A 158 8.52 8.61 27.39
C ASP A 158 7.05 8.15 27.34
N TYR A 159 6.76 6.97 27.90
CA TYR A 159 5.42 6.40 27.93
C TYR A 159 4.45 7.27 28.73
N GLU A 160 4.86 7.71 29.92
CA GLU A 160 4.07 8.58 30.79
C GLU A 160 3.79 9.95 30.15
N SER A 161 4.79 10.49 29.44
CA SER A 161 4.63 11.74 28.68
C SER A 161 3.65 11.56 27.50
N GLU A 162 3.79 10.49 26.72
CA GLU A 162 2.86 10.18 25.62
C GLU A 162 1.43 9.95 26.14
N LEU A 163 1.28 9.24 27.26
CA LEU A 163 -0.02 9.01 27.89
C LEU A 163 -0.66 10.32 28.38
N ARG A 164 0.12 11.19 29.04
CA ARG A 164 -0.34 12.51 29.47
C ARG A 164 -0.82 13.34 28.28
N ASN A 165 -0.05 13.39 27.20
CA ASN A 165 -0.41 14.12 25.99
C ASN A 165 -1.70 13.60 25.37
N GLY A 166 -1.86 12.27 25.33
CA GLY A 166 -3.10 11.63 24.89
C GLY A 166 -4.30 12.03 25.76
N MET A 167 -4.15 11.95 27.08
CA MET A 167 -5.20 12.36 28.02
C MET A 167 -5.57 13.85 27.89
N MET A 168 -4.59 14.72 27.64
CA MET A 168 -4.84 16.16 27.41
C MET A 168 -5.63 16.37 26.11
N ALA A 169 -5.24 15.70 25.02
CA ALA A 169 -5.95 15.77 23.74
C ALA A 169 -7.39 15.22 23.84
N ASP A 170 -7.60 14.14 24.60
CA ASP A 170 -8.91 13.57 24.81
C ASP A 170 -9.81 14.49 25.66
N ARG A 171 -9.25 15.14 26.69
CA ARG A 171 -9.96 16.18 27.47
C ARG A 171 -10.32 17.38 26.62
N LEU A 172 -9.41 17.85 25.77
CA LEU A 172 -9.73 18.92 24.83
C LEU A 172 -10.87 18.51 23.90
N ARG A 173 -10.80 17.30 23.34
CA ARG A 173 -11.87 16.76 22.47
C ARG A 173 -13.20 16.71 23.20
N ALA A 174 -13.21 16.23 24.45
CA ALA A 174 -14.40 16.19 25.26
C ALA A 174 -14.94 17.60 25.57
N ALA A 175 -14.08 18.56 25.88
CA ALA A 175 -14.46 19.93 26.18
C ALA A 175 -15.08 20.65 24.96
N VAL A 176 -14.44 20.51 23.78
CA VAL A 176 -14.88 21.24 22.58
C VAL A 176 -15.97 20.54 21.77
N ALA A 177 -16.07 19.22 21.85
CA ALA A 177 -16.99 18.43 21.03
C ALA A 177 -17.94 17.53 21.84
N GLY A 178 -17.75 17.37 23.15
CA GLY A 178 -18.52 16.44 23.99
C GLY A 178 -20.02 16.76 24.07
N TRP A 179 -20.40 18.02 23.89
CA TRP A 179 -21.79 18.49 23.86
C TRP A 179 -22.54 18.10 22.59
N ILE A 180 -21.83 17.65 21.55
CA ILE A 180 -22.46 17.29 20.27
C ILE A 180 -23.20 15.97 20.42
N THR A 181 -24.50 16.05 20.20
CA THR A 181 -25.43 14.91 20.17
C THR A 181 -26.17 14.90 18.85
N ALA A 182 -26.72 13.75 18.49
CA ALA A 182 -27.57 13.61 17.32
C ALA A 182 -29.04 13.41 17.75
N PRO A 183 -29.99 14.23 17.29
CA PRO A 183 -31.42 13.99 17.51
C PRO A 183 -31.85 12.63 16.94
N ASP A 184 -32.87 12.01 17.53
CA ASP A 184 -33.38 10.71 17.09
C ASP A 184 -33.80 10.70 15.61
N THR A 185 -34.40 11.80 15.16
CA THR A 185 -34.79 12.01 13.75
C THR A 185 -33.60 11.97 12.79
N ASP A 186 -32.49 12.60 13.18
CA ASP A 186 -31.27 12.61 12.37
C ASP A 186 -30.63 11.22 12.32
N ILE A 187 -30.64 10.51 13.46
CA ILE A 187 -30.10 9.15 13.55
C ILE A 187 -30.90 8.21 12.67
N GLU A 188 -32.22 8.26 12.73
CA GLU A 188 -33.08 7.43 11.90
C GLU A 188 -32.90 7.75 10.41
N HIS A 189 -32.93 9.04 10.06
CA HIS A 189 -32.74 9.48 8.67
C HIS A 189 -31.40 9.03 8.11
N GLU A 190 -30.32 9.22 8.86
CA GLU A 190 -28.98 8.86 8.41
C GLU A 190 -28.76 7.35 8.37
N TYR A 191 -29.34 6.60 9.33
CA TYR A 191 -29.31 5.14 9.30
C TYR A 191 -30.02 4.58 8.08
N ARG A 192 -31.25 5.06 7.81
CA ARG A 192 -32.00 4.67 6.60
C ARG A 192 -31.22 5.03 5.34
N ARG A 193 -30.69 6.25 5.27
CA ARG A 193 -29.88 6.72 4.14
C ARG A 193 -28.67 5.84 3.85
N ARG A 194 -27.97 5.33 4.87
CA ARG A 194 -26.78 4.48 4.71
C ARG A 194 -27.12 3.03 4.39
N ASN A 195 -28.27 2.53 4.83
CA ASN A 195 -28.61 1.11 4.77
C ASN A 195 -29.69 0.75 3.75
N GLU A 196 -30.44 1.75 3.23
CA GLU A 196 -31.35 1.49 2.10
C GLU A 196 -30.56 1.05 0.87
N LYS A 197 -31.11 0.06 0.14
CA LYS A 197 -30.49 -0.48 -1.07
C LYS A 197 -31.51 -0.59 -2.19
N VAL A 198 -31.02 -0.48 -3.43
CA VAL A 198 -31.85 -0.60 -4.62
C VAL A 198 -31.22 -1.55 -5.62
N LYS A 199 -32.04 -2.38 -6.24
CA LYS A 199 -31.66 -3.16 -7.41
C LYS A 199 -32.18 -2.43 -8.64
N LEU A 200 -31.32 -2.23 -9.63
CA LEU A 200 -31.58 -1.34 -10.75
C LEU A 200 -31.56 -2.09 -12.07
N GLN A 201 -32.37 -1.61 -12.98
CA GLN A 201 -32.32 -1.90 -14.41
C GLN A 201 -31.90 -0.64 -15.14
N VAL A 202 -30.71 -0.63 -15.71
CA VAL A 202 -30.10 0.55 -16.33
C VAL A 202 -30.16 0.43 -17.83
N VAL A 203 -30.72 1.44 -18.49
CA VAL A 203 -30.73 1.59 -19.94
C VAL A 203 -29.88 2.80 -20.30
N SER A 204 -28.77 2.58 -20.97
CA SER A 204 -27.79 3.60 -21.33
C SER A 204 -27.99 4.06 -22.77
N VAL A 205 -27.89 5.37 -22.99
CA VAL A 205 -27.87 6.02 -24.31
C VAL A 205 -26.55 6.76 -24.44
N SER A 206 -25.58 6.13 -25.10
CA SER A 206 -24.23 6.69 -25.27
C SER A 206 -24.24 7.90 -26.21
N SER A 207 -23.59 8.99 -25.78
CA SER A 207 -23.39 10.17 -26.63
C SER A 207 -22.50 9.88 -27.84
N GLN A 208 -21.59 8.90 -27.71
CA GLN A 208 -20.69 8.51 -28.80
C GLN A 208 -21.44 8.07 -30.06
N SER A 209 -22.60 7.40 -29.92
CA SER A 209 -23.41 6.93 -31.03
C SER A 209 -24.11 8.07 -31.82
N PHE A 210 -24.03 9.30 -31.32
CA PHE A 210 -24.59 10.48 -31.95
C PHE A 210 -23.55 11.43 -32.53
N ARG A 211 -22.24 11.21 -32.27
CA ARG A 211 -21.20 12.14 -32.73
C ARG A 211 -21.19 12.33 -34.24
N ASP A 212 -21.34 11.24 -34.98
CA ASP A 212 -21.36 11.28 -36.46
C ASP A 212 -22.65 11.92 -37.05
N LYS A 213 -23.67 12.06 -36.21
CA LYS A 213 -24.95 12.72 -36.60
C LYS A 213 -24.93 14.23 -36.33
N VAL A 214 -23.90 14.72 -35.66
CA VAL A 214 -23.74 16.12 -35.32
C VAL A 214 -23.00 16.83 -36.43
N THR A 215 -23.65 17.81 -37.05
CA THR A 215 -23.02 18.79 -37.95
C THR A 215 -22.75 20.08 -37.19
N VAL A 216 -21.55 20.63 -37.37
CA VAL A 216 -21.12 21.89 -36.75
C VAL A 216 -20.59 22.81 -37.85
N ALA A 217 -21.22 23.97 -37.98
CA ALA A 217 -20.76 25.01 -38.88
C ALA A 217 -19.63 25.84 -38.28
N ASP A 218 -18.81 26.46 -39.12
CA ASP A 218 -17.71 27.32 -38.63
C ASP A 218 -18.22 28.49 -37.79
N ALA A 219 -19.40 29.02 -38.09
CA ALA A 219 -20.05 30.05 -37.28
C ALA A 219 -20.37 29.57 -35.84
N ASP A 220 -20.78 28.29 -35.67
CA ASP A 220 -21.04 27.71 -34.36
C ASP A 220 -19.75 27.57 -33.54
N ILE A 221 -18.65 27.20 -34.23
CA ILE A 221 -17.31 27.05 -33.61
C ILE A 221 -16.84 28.42 -33.12
N SER A 222 -16.96 29.45 -33.95
CA SER A 222 -16.59 30.82 -33.56
C SER A 222 -17.42 31.33 -32.38
N ALA A 223 -18.76 31.17 -32.44
CA ALA A 223 -19.65 31.58 -31.36
C ALA A 223 -19.33 30.84 -30.03
N ARG A 224 -19.03 29.52 -30.10
CA ARG A 224 -18.63 28.74 -28.93
C ARG A 224 -17.32 29.23 -28.35
N PHE A 225 -16.33 29.48 -29.21
CA PHE A 225 -15.04 29.99 -28.78
C PHE A 225 -15.17 31.36 -28.10
N ASP A 226 -15.92 32.29 -28.70
CA ASP A 226 -16.10 33.61 -28.12
C ASP A 226 -16.83 33.57 -26.78
N ALA A 227 -17.85 32.71 -26.64
CA ALA A 227 -18.59 32.53 -25.39
C ALA A 227 -17.77 31.87 -24.26
N LYS A 228 -16.79 31.03 -24.59
CA LYS A 228 -16.03 30.25 -23.64
C LYS A 228 -14.51 30.34 -23.85
N LYS A 229 -14.02 31.48 -24.26
CA LYS A 229 -12.62 31.71 -24.63
C LYS A 229 -11.64 31.38 -23.49
N GLU A 230 -12.04 31.63 -22.25
CA GLU A 230 -11.24 31.30 -21.06
C GLU A 230 -11.05 29.80 -20.87
N ASP A 231 -12.01 28.95 -21.25
CA ASP A 231 -11.91 27.48 -21.15
C ASP A 231 -10.81 26.92 -22.07
N TYR A 232 -10.41 27.69 -23.07
CA TYR A 232 -9.39 27.36 -24.04
C TYR A 232 -8.05 28.03 -23.76
N ARG A 233 -7.90 28.75 -22.65
CA ARG A 233 -6.65 29.41 -22.27
C ARG A 233 -5.49 28.41 -22.33
N ILE A 234 -4.43 28.81 -23.03
CA ILE A 234 -3.18 28.07 -23.04
C ILE A 234 -2.44 28.42 -21.76
N GLY A 235 -2.19 27.43 -20.92
CA GLY A 235 -1.45 27.59 -19.66
C GLY A 235 0.02 27.96 -19.88
N GLU A 236 0.72 28.25 -18.78
CA GLU A 236 2.16 28.44 -18.80
C GLU A 236 2.83 27.20 -19.41
N ARG A 237 3.83 27.44 -20.28
CA ARG A 237 4.67 26.38 -20.81
C ARG A 237 6.13 26.66 -20.48
N ARG A 238 6.89 25.61 -20.24
CA ARG A 238 8.32 25.66 -19.98
C ARG A 238 9.11 24.98 -21.07
N LYS A 239 10.30 25.50 -21.34
CA LYS A 239 11.32 24.86 -22.17
C LYS A 239 12.52 24.57 -21.29
N ILE A 240 13.05 23.36 -21.36
CA ILE A 240 14.24 22.98 -20.60
C ILE A 240 15.35 22.55 -21.53
N ARG A 241 16.57 22.72 -21.08
CA ARG A 241 17.78 22.15 -21.65
C ARG A 241 18.29 21.10 -20.67
N TYR A 242 18.41 19.87 -21.10
CA TYR A 242 18.66 18.74 -20.21
C TYR A 242 19.76 17.81 -20.66
N LEU A 243 20.41 17.21 -19.68
CA LEU A 243 21.35 16.11 -19.82
C LEU A 243 20.73 14.85 -19.19
N MET A 244 20.61 13.78 -19.97
CA MET A 244 20.02 12.52 -19.52
C MET A 244 21.06 11.41 -19.56
N VAL A 245 21.13 10.61 -18.50
CA VAL A 245 21.88 9.36 -18.49
C VAL A 245 20.91 8.25 -18.85
N ASP A 246 20.89 7.87 -20.14
CA ASP A 246 19.93 6.93 -20.70
C ASP A 246 20.20 5.49 -20.21
N PHE A 247 19.23 4.93 -19.52
CA PHE A 247 19.31 3.59 -18.91
C PHE A 247 19.48 2.49 -19.97
N ALA A 248 18.80 2.59 -21.12
CA ALA A 248 18.89 1.58 -22.17
C ALA A 248 20.29 1.56 -22.79
N GLN A 249 20.89 2.74 -22.98
CA GLN A 249 22.27 2.83 -23.47
C GLN A 249 23.28 2.29 -22.46
N ALA A 250 23.09 2.59 -21.17
CA ALA A 250 23.92 2.05 -20.11
C ALA A 250 23.83 0.52 -20.07
N ARG A 251 22.60 -0.03 -20.09
CA ARG A 251 22.35 -1.48 -20.09
C ARG A 251 22.99 -2.20 -21.27
N ALA A 252 22.98 -1.58 -22.45
CA ALA A 252 23.62 -2.15 -23.66
C ALA A 252 25.15 -2.26 -23.55
N ARG A 253 25.77 -1.42 -22.69
CA ARG A 253 27.23 -1.39 -22.48
C ARG A 253 27.69 -2.27 -21.31
N VAL A 254 26.77 -2.71 -20.45
CA VAL A 254 27.10 -3.54 -19.30
C VAL A 254 27.50 -4.94 -19.76
N THR A 255 28.66 -5.36 -19.33
CA THR A 255 29.10 -6.77 -19.39
C THR A 255 28.98 -7.36 -17.98
N VAL A 256 28.39 -8.54 -17.88
CA VAL A 256 28.23 -9.25 -16.60
C VAL A 256 29.31 -10.30 -16.49
N PRO A 257 30.19 -10.22 -15.48
CA PRO A 257 31.20 -11.26 -15.22
C PRO A 257 30.53 -12.60 -14.90
N GLU A 258 31.11 -13.69 -15.38
CA GLU A 258 30.63 -15.05 -15.10
C GLU A 258 30.60 -15.35 -13.58
N ALA A 259 31.56 -14.80 -12.85
CA ALA A 259 31.64 -14.94 -11.39
C ALA A 259 30.40 -14.36 -10.68
N ASP A 260 29.85 -13.26 -11.19
CA ASP A 260 28.66 -12.62 -10.59
C ASP A 260 27.41 -13.46 -10.86
N ILE A 261 27.30 -14.06 -12.05
CA ILE A 261 26.20 -14.97 -12.41
C ILE A 261 26.24 -16.20 -11.50
N LEU A 262 27.41 -16.80 -11.34
CA LEU A 262 27.61 -17.97 -10.47
C LEU A 262 27.31 -17.62 -9.00
N LYS A 263 27.77 -16.46 -8.56
CA LYS A 263 27.50 -15.98 -7.20
C LYS A 263 26.00 -15.82 -6.96
N LEU A 264 25.29 -15.11 -7.85
CA LEU A 264 23.85 -14.88 -7.73
C LEU A 264 23.07 -16.20 -7.75
N TYR A 265 23.48 -17.17 -8.60
CA TYR A 265 22.89 -18.49 -8.61
C TYR A 265 23.05 -19.23 -7.28
N ASN A 266 24.28 -19.24 -6.72
CA ASN A 266 24.56 -19.92 -5.45
C ASN A 266 23.87 -19.25 -4.27
N ASP A 267 23.82 -17.92 -4.23
CA ASP A 267 23.16 -17.15 -3.18
C ASP A 267 21.63 -17.40 -3.17
N ASN A 268 21.06 -17.77 -4.31
CA ASN A 268 19.62 -18.03 -4.48
C ASN A 268 19.28 -19.49 -4.82
N LEU A 269 20.16 -20.44 -4.55
CA LEU A 269 20.00 -21.84 -4.93
C LEU A 269 18.68 -22.47 -4.46
N GLN A 270 18.20 -22.07 -3.31
CA GLN A 270 16.90 -22.52 -2.77
C GLN A 270 15.72 -22.13 -3.64
N GLN A 271 15.76 -21.00 -4.32
CA GLN A 271 14.69 -20.55 -5.23
C GLN A 271 14.61 -21.40 -6.50
N TYR A 272 15.71 -22.02 -6.87
CA TYR A 272 15.81 -22.89 -8.04
C TYR A 272 15.59 -24.36 -7.72
N SER A 273 15.43 -24.68 -6.43
CA SER A 273 15.24 -26.04 -5.96
C SER A 273 13.78 -26.30 -5.62
N THR A 274 13.22 -27.30 -6.25
CA THR A 274 11.91 -27.84 -5.91
C THR A 274 12.13 -29.03 -4.98
N PRO A 275 11.67 -29.02 -3.73
CA PRO A 275 11.84 -30.14 -2.83
C PRO A 275 11.06 -31.38 -3.31
N GLU A 276 11.49 -32.54 -2.88
CA GLU A 276 10.77 -33.79 -3.12
C GLU A 276 9.36 -33.71 -2.55
N GLN A 277 8.38 -34.18 -3.33
CA GLN A 277 7.00 -34.31 -2.94
C GLN A 277 6.48 -35.69 -3.27
N ILE A 278 5.67 -36.23 -2.38
CA ILE A 278 4.98 -37.50 -2.59
C ILE A 278 3.48 -37.31 -2.47
N ARG A 279 2.72 -38.12 -3.20
CA ARG A 279 1.27 -38.25 -3.01
C ARG A 279 1.00 -39.62 -2.44
N ALA A 280 0.34 -39.68 -1.30
CA ALA A 280 0.01 -40.92 -0.65
C ALA A 280 -1.45 -40.95 -0.25
N SER A 281 -1.96 -42.17 -0.11
CA SER A 281 -3.25 -42.42 0.55
C SER A 281 -3.00 -43.25 1.79
N HIS A 282 -3.84 -43.09 2.82
CA HIS A 282 -3.70 -43.85 4.03
C HIS A 282 -5.05 -44.40 4.56
N ILE A 283 -4.94 -45.44 5.39
CA ILE A 283 -6.04 -45.95 6.22
C ILE A 283 -5.56 -45.84 7.67
N LEU A 284 -6.26 -45.06 8.48
CA LEU A 284 -5.93 -44.86 9.90
C LEU A 284 -6.86 -45.70 10.78
N PHE A 285 -6.25 -46.37 11.75
CA PHE A 285 -6.91 -47.04 12.87
C PHE A 285 -6.47 -46.37 14.16
N LYS A 286 -7.32 -45.54 14.74
CA LYS A 286 -7.01 -44.79 15.97
C LYS A 286 -6.88 -45.70 17.18
N THR A 287 -5.88 -45.49 18.01
CA THR A 287 -5.66 -46.25 19.24
C THR A 287 -6.17 -45.54 20.49
N GLU A 288 -6.52 -44.26 20.38
CA GLU A 288 -7.01 -43.47 21.50
C GLU A 288 -8.28 -44.06 22.11
N GLY A 289 -8.25 -44.33 23.41
CA GLY A 289 -9.40 -44.95 24.13
C GLY A 289 -9.70 -46.41 23.78
N LYS A 290 -8.84 -47.10 23.02
CA LYS A 290 -9.03 -48.48 22.56
C LYS A 290 -7.90 -49.42 23.01
N ASN A 291 -8.19 -50.73 23.03
CA ASN A 291 -7.14 -51.73 23.24
C ASN A 291 -6.24 -51.81 22.00
N GLU A 292 -4.97 -51.47 22.14
CA GLU A 292 -3.98 -51.38 21.04
C GLU A 292 -3.85 -52.74 20.30
N ALA A 293 -3.86 -53.88 21.02
CA ALA A 293 -3.72 -55.20 20.39
C ALA A 293 -4.92 -55.53 19.49
N THR A 294 -6.12 -55.15 19.89
CA THR A 294 -7.35 -55.36 19.09
C THR A 294 -7.32 -54.45 17.84
N VAL A 295 -6.93 -53.18 17.99
CA VAL A 295 -6.81 -52.23 16.86
C VAL A 295 -5.77 -52.74 15.87
N ARG A 296 -4.62 -53.22 16.37
CA ARG A 296 -3.57 -53.79 15.54
C ARG A 296 -4.07 -55.02 14.72
N GLN A 297 -4.79 -55.95 15.35
CA GLN A 297 -5.37 -57.11 14.64
C GLN A 297 -6.34 -56.67 13.53
N GLN A 298 -7.17 -55.67 13.78
CA GLN A 298 -8.04 -55.09 12.76
C GLN A 298 -7.25 -54.50 11.59
N ALA A 299 -6.23 -53.70 11.90
CA ALA A 299 -5.37 -53.09 10.88
C ALA A 299 -4.61 -54.15 10.06
N GLU A 300 -4.12 -55.25 10.70
CA GLU A 300 -3.46 -56.36 10.03
C GLU A 300 -4.41 -57.11 9.09
N GLN A 301 -5.68 -57.30 9.45
CA GLN A 301 -6.69 -57.88 8.58
C GLN A 301 -6.95 -57.05 7.33
N VAL A 302 -7.07 -55.72 7.48
CA VAL A 302 -7.26 -54.79 6.37
C VAL A 302 -5.99 -54.72 5.51
N LEU A 303 -4.82 -54.71 6.12
CA LEU A 303 -3.53 -54.74 5.41
C LEU A 303 -3.44 -55.98 4.51
N LYS A 304 -3.86 -57.14 5.02
CA LYS A 304 -3.90 -58.41 4.24
C LYS A 304 -4.83 -58.29 3.05
N GLN A 305 -6.01 -57.67 3.21
CA GLN A 305 -6.94 -57.43 2.09
C GLN A 305 -6.34 -56.50 1.04
N VAL A 306 -5.72 -55.41 1.47
CA VAL A 306 -5.06 -54.47 0.56
C VAL A 306 -3.91 -55.14 -0.20
N LYS A 307 -3.03 -55.91 0.50
CA LYS A 307 -1.91 -56.63 -0.13
C LYS A 307 -2.35 -57.77 -1.04
N SER A 308 -3.55 -58.32 -0.86
CA SER A 308 -4.15 -59.33 -1.76
C SER A 308 -4.87 -58.75 -2.98
N GLY A 309 -4.74 -57.44 -3.23
CA GLY A 309 -5.30 -56.78 -4.40
C GLY A 309 -6.64 -56.08 -4.19
N GLY A 310 -7.08 -55.95 -2.93
CA GLY A 310 -8.30 -55.16 -2.60
C GLY A 310 -8.15 -53.69 -2.98
N ASP A 311 -9.28 -53.10 -3.39
CA ASP A 311 -9.31 -51.66 -3.71
C ASP A 311 -9.01 -50.80 -2.47
N PHE A 312 -7.85 -50.15 -2.47
CA PHE A 312 -7.38 -49.37 -1.35
C PHE A 312 -8.36 -48.23 -1.01
N ALA A 313 -8.88 -47.52 -2.00
CA ALA A 313 -9.77 -46.38 -1.78
C ALA A 313 -11.12 -46.82 -1.19
N ALA A 314 -11.65 -47.96 -1.63
CA ALA A 314 -12.86 -48.55 -1.06
C ALA A 314 -12.64 -48.99 0.40
N LEU A 315 -11.50 -49.64 0.68
CA LEU A 315 -11.15 -50.05 2.04
C LEU A 315 -10.87 -48.83 2.96
N ALA A 316 -10.26 -47.77 2.44
CA ALA A 316 -10.10 -46.53 3.18
C ALA A 316 -11.45 -45.89 3.54
N LYS A 317 -12.38 -45.82 2.60
CA LYS A 317 -13.75 -45.34 2.87
C LYS A 317 -14.47 -46.16 3.92
N GLN A 318 -14.23 -47.47 3.94
CA GLN A 318 -14.90 -48.38 4.87
C GLN A 318 -14.27 -48.37 6.26
N TYR A 319 -12.94 -48.40 6.35
CA TYR A 319 -12.24 -48.73 7.59
C TYR A 319 -11.44 -47.54 8.18
N SER A 320 -11.09 -46.54 7.38
CA SER A 320 -10.30 -45.40 7.89
C SER A 320 -11.10 -44.61 8.93
N GLU A 321 -10.43 -44.25 10.01
CA GLU A 321 -10.95 -43.38 11.07
C GLU A 321 -10.42 -41.95 10.95
N ASP A 322 -9.79 -41.60 9.83
CA ASP A 322 -9.45 -40.21 9.50
C ASP A 322 -10.60 -39.57 8.71
N ASP A 323 -11.40 -38.78 9.41
CA ASP A 323 -12.57 -38.12 8.83
C ASP A 323 -12.21 -37.06 7.78
N ALA A 324 -11.00 -36.55 7.78
CA ALA A 324 -10.57 -35.53 6.84
C ALA A 324 -10.42 -36.04 5.40
N ASN A 325 -9.99 -37.31 5.23
CA ASN A 325 -9.70 -37.88 3.91
C ASN A 325 -10.37 -39.24 3.64
N LYS A 326 -11.04 -39.79 4.62
CA LYS A 326 -11.80 -41.05 4.47
C LYS A 326 -12.73 -41.03 3.24
N ALA A 327 -13.48 -39.96 3.05
CA ALA A 327 -14.45 -39.84 1.95
C ALA A 327 -13.76 -39.83 0.56
N THR A 328 -12.53 -39.38 0.46
CA THR A 328 -11.70 -39.33 -0.75
C THR A 328 -10.85 -40.60 -0.94
N GLY A 329 -11.08 -41.64 -0.14
CA GLY A 329 -10.31 -42.89 -0.22
C GLY A 329 -8.95 -42.81 0.47
N GLY A 330 -8.81 -41.93 1.45
CA GLY A 330 -7.61 -41.74 2.24
C GLY A 330 -6.54 -40.88 1.56
N ASP A 331 -6.84 -40.18 0.45
CA ASP A 331 -5.88 -39.39 -0.31
C ASP A 331 -5.44 -38.17 0.48
N LEU A 332 -4.14 -37.99 0.62
CA LEU A 332 -3.48 -36.89 1.35
C LEU A 332 -2.96 -35.77 0.43
N ASP A 333 -3.21 -35.92 -0.90
CA ASP A 333 -2.63 -35.05 -1.93
C ASP A 333 -1.08 -35.03 -1.89
N TYR A 334 -0.45 -34.10 -2.63
CA TYR A 334 1.01 -33.93 -2.61
C TYR A 334 1.48 -33.21 -1.34
N PHE A 335 2.48 -33.79 -0.68
CA PHE A 335 3.13 -33.18 0.47
C PHE A 335 4.65 -33.37 0.43
N GLY A 336 5.38 -32.42 0.99
CA GLY A 336 6.82 -32.49 1.19
C GLY A 336 7.17 -32.89 2.62
N HIS A 337 8.48 -32.99 2.91
CA HIS A 337 8.98 -33.26 4.24
C HIS A 337 8.52 -32.25 5.30
N GLY A 338 8.32 -32.69 6.54
CA GLY A 338 7.87 -31.88 7.67
C GLY A 338 6.37 -31.62 7.75
N ARG A 339 5.57 -32.25 6.90
CA ARG A 339 4.10 -32.11 6.89
C ARG A 339 3.37 -33.21 7.63
N MET A 340 3.98 -34.38 7.76
CA MET A 340 3.41 -35.54 8.46
C MET A 340 4.23 -35.85 9.73
N VAL A 341 3.70 -36.72 10.59
CA VAL A 341 4.45 -37.19 11.75
C VAL A 341 5.67 -38.02 11.32
N PRO A 342 6.78 -37.93 12.07
CA PRO A 342 8.06 -38.51 11.63
C PRO A 342 7.99 -39.99 11.23
N GLU A 343 7.23 -40.81 11.97
CA GLU A 343 7.11 -42.25 11.72
C GLU A 343 6.37 -42.54 10.40
N PHE A 344 5.37 -41.73 10.06
CA PHE A 344 4.65 -41.83 8.80
C PHE A 344 5.54 -41.39 7.64
N GLU A 345 6.22 -40.27 7.82
CA GLU A 345 7.06 -39.64 6.80
C GLU A 345 8.26 -40.52 6.45
N ALA A 346 8.93 -41.10 7.46
CA ALA A 346 10.06 -41.99 7.25
C ALA A 346 9.71 -43.19 6.34
N VAL A 347 8.53 -43.78 6.51
CA VAL A 347 8.10 -44.89 5.67
C VAL A 347 7.63 -44.41 4.29
N ALA A 348 6.81 -43.33 4.25
CA ALA A 348 6.18 -42.90 3.01
C ALA A 348 7.21 -42.42 1.96
N PHE A 349 8.28 -41.70 2.37
CA PHE A 349 9.33 -41.21 1.46
C PHE A 349 10.30 -42.30 0.97
N GLU A 350 10.44 -43.42 1.71
CA GLU A 350 11.24 -44.57 1.25
C GLU A 350 10.49 -45.45 0.23
N MET A 351 9.16 -45.34 0.14
CA MET A 351 8.35 -46.14 -0.75
C MET A 351 8.49 -45.72 -2.22
N GLN A 352 8.20 -46.64 -3.11
CA GLN A 352 8.05 -46.39 -4.54
C GLN A 352 6.56 -46.26 -4.91
N ALA A 353 6.27 -45.50 -5.96
CA ALA A 353 4.89 -45.33 -6.45
C ALA A 353 4.22 -46.68 -6.71
N GLY A 354 3.01 -46.86 -6.20
CA GLY A 354 2.24 -48.10 -6.24
C GLY A 354 2.47 -49.03 -5.04
N GLN A 355 3.50 -48.83 -4.21
CA GLN A 355 3.75 -49.69 -3.04
C GLN A 355 2.75 -49.42 -1.91
N ILE A 356 2.55 -50.44 -1.11
CA ILE A 356 1.75 -50.44 0.13
C ILE A 356 2.70 -50.76 1.28
N SER A 357 2.69 -49.96 2.32
CA SER A 357 3.50 -50.15 3.52
C SER A 357 3.07 -51.38 4.33
N ASP A 358 3.92 -51.79 5.26
CA ASP A 358 3.50 -52.51 6.45
C ASP A 358 2.74 -51.58 7.40
N LEU A 359 2.27 -52.10 8.56
CA LEU A 359 1.64 -51.24 9.55
C LEU A 359 2.64 -50.24 10.14
N VAL A 360 2.33 -48.97 9.99
CA VAL A 360 3.12 -47.88 10.55
C VAL A 360 2.45 -47.39 11.83
N LYS A 361 3.14 -47.50 12.95
CA LYS A 361 2.64 -46.99 14.23
C LYS A 361 3.04 -45.51 14.41
N THR A 362 2.06 -44.69 14.71
CA THR A 362 2.25 -43.25 15.03
C THR A 362 1.55 -42.92 16.35
N PRO A 363 1.70 -41.71 16.91
CA PRO A 363 0.93 -41.28 18.07
C PRO A 363 -0.59 -41.30 17.89
N TYR A 364 -1.08 -41.27 16.64
CA TYR A 364 -2.51 -41.32 16.32
C TYR A 364 -3.09 -42.75 16.21
N GLY A 365 -2.22 -43.74 16.00
CA GLY A 365 -2.63 -45.14 15.81
C GLY A 365 -1.83 -45.84 14.74
N PHE A 366 -2.45 -46.86 14.13
CA PHE A 366 -1.86 -47.65 13.04
C PHE A 366 -2.29 -47.13 11.69
N HIS A 367 -1.33 -46.95 10.78
CA HIS A 367 -1.56 -46.53 9.41
C HIS A 367 -1.15 -47.63 8.43
N ILE A 368 -1.95 -47.78 7.37
CA ILE A 368 -1.57 -48.46 6.13
C ILE A 368 -1.40 -47.38 5.10
N ILE A 369 -0.22 -47.27 4.49
CA ILE A 369 0.10 -46.22 3.53
C ILE A 369 0.22 -46.81 2.14
N LYS A 370 -0.36 -46.16 1.14
CA LYS A 370 -0.15 -46.46 -0.28
C LYS A 370 0.48 -45.24 -0.92
N LEU A 371 1.68 -45.36 -1.45
CA LEU A 371 2.29 -44.28 -2.24
C LEU A 371 1.66 -44.28 -3.64
N THR A 372 1.10 -43.15 -4.05
CA THR A 372 0.39 -43.04 -5.34
C THR A 372 1.32 -42.42 -6.40
N ASP A 373 2.11 -41.45 -6.01
CA ASP A 373 3.06 -40.76 -6.92
C ASP A 373 4.22 -40.17 -6.14
N LYS A 374 5.34 -39.94 -6.84
CA LYS A 374 6.58 -39.41 -6.26
C LYS A 374 7.23 -38.43 -7.25
N LYS A 375 7.31 -37.15 -6.86
CA LYS A 375 8.01 -36.09 -7.58
C LYS A 375 9.37 -35.91 -6.93
N PRO A 376 10.47 -36.31 -7.59
CA PRO A 376 11.80 -36.17 -7.00
C PRO A 376 12.16 -34.69 -6.83
N ALA A 377 13.04 -34.41 -5.88
CA ALA A 377 13.66 -33.11 -5.78
C ALA A 377 14.35 -32.76 -7.12
N ALA A 378 14.15 -31.56 -7.58
CA ALA A 378 14.76 -31.07 -8.80
C ALA A 378 15.34 -29.67 -8.56
N THR A 379 16.55 -29.43 -9.08
CA THR A 379 17.16 -28.11 -9.06
C THR A 379 17.41 -27.67 -10.50
N ARG A 380 16.85 -26.53 -10.89
CA ARG A 380 17.16 -25.91 -12.17
C ARG A 380 18.66 -25.59 -12.17
N THR A 381 19.38 -26.08 -13.17
CA THR A 381 20.82 -25.88 -13.25
C THR A 381 21.17 -24.42 -13.57
N LEU A 382 22.42 -24.03 -13.30
CA LEU A 382 22.89 -22.72 -13.73
C LEU A 382 22.68 -22.48 -15.24
N ALA A 383 22.81 -23.52 -16.05
CA ALA A 383 22.58 -23.43 -17.49
C ALA A 383 21.13 -23.05 -17.82
N ASP A 384 20.17 -23.60 -17.09
CA ASP A 384 18.72 -23.35 -17.30
C ASP A 384 18.32 -21.91 -16.96
N VAL A 385 18.98 -21.29 -15.97
CA VAL A 385 18.64 -19.95 -15.45
C VAL A 385 19.63 -18.87 -15.84
N ARG A 386 20.72 -19.23 -16.53
CA ARG A 386 21.80 -18.30 -16.90
C ARG A 386 21.32 -17.05 -17.61
N ALA A 387 20.45 -17.21 -18.61
CA ALA A 387 19.95 -16.07 -19.39
C ALA A 387 19.14 -15.09 -18.50
N GLU A 388 18.31 -15.63 -17.61
CA GLU A 388 17.52 -14.89 -16.65
C GLU A 388 18.42 -14.09 -15.70
N LEU A 389 19.41 -14.75 -15.08
CA LEU A 389 20.36 -14.14 -14.16
C LEU A 389 21.24 -13.08 -14.85
N THR A 390 21.65 -13.34 -16.10
CA THR A 390 22.44 -12.36 -16.87
C THR A 390 21.64 -11.09 -17.10
N GLU A 391 20.38 -11.20 -17.47
CA GLU A 391 19.54 -10.02 -17.72
C GLU A 391 19.20 -9.28 -16.42
N GLN A 392 19.02 -10.00 -15.31
CA GLN A 392 18.86 -9.39 -13.99
C GLN A 392 20.10 -8.59 -13.58
N LEU A 393 21.28 -9.18 -13.66
CA LEU A 393 22.54 -8.51 -13.32
C LEU A 393 22.84 -7.34 -14.26
N LYS A 394 22.55 -7.46 -15.56
CA LYS A 394 22.66 -6.32 -16.50
C LYS A 394 21.77 -5.16 -16.06
N PHE A 395 20.55 -5.44 -15.60
CA PHE A 395 19.65 -4.42 -15.11
C PHE A 395 20.20 -3.74 -13.84
N GLU A 396 20.63 -4.54 -12.87
CA GLU A 396 21.18 -4.04 -11.60
C GLU A 396 22.46 -3.21 -11.81
N HIS A 397 23.41 -3.73 -12.57
CA HIS A 397 24.66 -3.02 -12.87
C HIS A 397 24.41 -1.75 -13.67
N ALA A 398 23.49 -1.77 -14.64
CA ALA A 398 23.13 -0.58 -15.40
C ALA A 398 22.49 0.49 -14.50
N GLN A 399 21.60 0.09 -13.59
CA GLN A 399 20.96 1.02 -12.67
C GLN A 399 21.97 1.65 -11.71
N GLN A 400 22.91 0.87 -11.21
CA GLN A 400 24.00 1.37 -10.38
C GLN A 400 24.90 2.34 -11.16
N ALA A 401 25.34 1.94 -12.37
CA ALA A 401 26.19 2.77 -13.21
C ALA A 401 25.54 4.11 -13.58
N VAL A 402 24.25 4.09 -13.96
CA VAL A 402 23.47 5.29 -14.27
C VAL A 402 23.34 6.20 -13.06
N THR A 403 23.11 5.63 -11.87
CA THR A 403 22.99 6.39 -10.61
C THR A 403 24.31 7.05 -10.26
N GLU A 404 25.41 6.32 -10.30
CA GLU A 404 26.74 6.87 -9.99
C GLU A 404 27.18 7.91 -11.03
N GLN A 405 26.92 7.68 -12.31
CA GLN A 405 27.22 8.67 -13.34
C GLN A 405 26.40 9.95 -13.14
N ALA A 406 25.11 9.84 -12.80
CA ALA A 406 24.26 11.01 -12.54
C ALA A 406 24.72 11.80 -11.30
N LYS A 407 25.12 11.11 -10.23
CA LYS A 407 25.71 11.76 -9.04
C LYS A 407 27.02 12.48 -9.40
N GLY A 408 27.90 11.84 -10.16
CA GLY A 408 29.16 12.44 -10.62
C GLY A 408 28.93 13.67 -11.50
N LEU A 409 27.91 13.66 -12.35
CA LEU A 409 27.51 14.82 -13.16
C LEU A 409 26.95 15.94 -12.28
N ALA A 410 26.07 15.64 -11.33
CA ALA A 410 25.49 16.65 -10.41
C ALA A 410 26.57 17.35 -9.56
N ALA A 411 27.63 16.64 -9.20
CA ALA A 411 28.75 17.25 -8.49
C ALA A 411 29.50 18.31 -9.31
N LYS A 412 29.54 18.11 -10.65
CA LYS A 412 30.25 19.01 -11.61
C LYS A 412 29.36 20.13 -12.14
N ILE A 413 28.05 19.91 -12.25
CA ILE A 413 27.10 20.86 -12.83
C ILE A 413 26.53 21.72 -11.71
N LYS A 414 26.95 22.98 -11.65
CA LYS A 414 26.47 23.98 -10.70
C LYS A 414 25.71 25.12 -11.36
N THR A 415 25.97 25.34 -12.63
CA THR A 415 25.34 26.38 -13.46
C THR A 415 24.89 25.82 -14.79
N ALA A 416 24.00 26.54 -15.49
CA ALA A 416 23.55 26.15 -16.83
C ALA A 416 24.72 26.00 -17.84
N ALA A 417 25.80 26.79 -17.69
CA ALA A 417 26.97 26.73 -18.54
C ALA A 417 27.80 25.42 -18.36
N ASP A 418 27.68 24.78 -17.20
CA ASP A 418 28.42 23.54 -16.90
C ASP A 418 27.82 22.32 -17.63
N LEU A 419 26.53 22.38 -18.05
CA LEU A 419 25.85 21.26 -18.71
C LEU A 419 26.61 20.76 -19.95
N ASP A 420 26.97 21.66 -20.85
CA ASP A 420 27.65 21.26 -22.10
C ASP A 420 29.05 20.70 -21.85
N LYS A 421 29.78 21.28 -20.89
CA LYS A 421 31.12 20.82 -20.52
C LYS A 421 31.04 19.43 -19.89
N ALA A 422 30.15 19.26 -18.91
CA ALA A 422 29.97 17.96 -18.23
C ALA A 422 29.48 16.87 -19.18
N ALA A 423 28.58 17.21 -20.10
CA ALA A 423 28.11 16.30 -21.14
C ALA A 423 29.24 15.83 -22.02
N LYS A 424 30.06 16.75 -22.52
CA LYS A 424 31.21 16.44 -23.40
C LYS A 424 32.23 15.53 -22.69
N GLU A 425 32.54 15.83 -21.42
CA GLU A 425 33.44 15.01 -20.61
C GLU A 425 32.90 13.59 -20.38
N ALA A 426 31.58 13.45 -20.25
CA ALA A 426 30.92 12.16 -20.02
C ALA A 426 30.51 11.40 -21.31
N GLY A 427 30.78 11.97 -22.49
CA GLY A 427 30.36 11.39 -23.77
C GLY A 427 28.83 11.37 -23.95
N LEU A 428 28.12 12.34 -23.33
CA LEU A 428 26.68 12.50 -23.40
C LEU A 428 26.30 13.73 -24.23
N THR A 429 25.02 13.85 -24.57
CA THR A 429 24.50 14.97 -25.37
C THR A 429 23.49 15.77 -24.55
N VAL A 430 23.65 17.10 -24.57
CA VAL A 430 22.64 18.03 -24.04
C VAL A 430 21.56 18.22 -25.09
N THR A 431 20.30 18.19 -24.69
CA THR A 431 19.13 18.30 -25.57
C THR A 431 18.21 19.41 -25.09
N ASP A 432 17.67 20.17 -26.02
CA ASP A 432 16.60 21.16 -25.74
C ASP A 432 15.25 20.50 -25.95
N SER A 433 14.33 20.67 -24.98
CA SER A 433 12.95 20.23 -25.15
C SER A 433 12.16 21.21 -26.03
N GLN A 434 11.05 20.72 -26.62
CA GLN A 434 9.98 21.61 -27.04
C GLN A 434 9.24 22.16 -25.80
N PRO A 435 8.53 23.30 -25.91
CA PRO A 435 7.75 23.81 -24.80
C PRO A 435 6.63 22.83 -24.40
N PHE A 436 6.50 22.55 -23.10
CA PHE A 436 5.51 21.64 -22.51
C PHE A 436 4.73 22.33 -21.37
N ALA A 437 3.47 21.91 -21.17
CA ALA A 437 2.63 22.36 -20.08
C ALA A 437 2.80 21.50 -18.82
N LYS A 438 2.24 21.97 -17.70
CA LYS A 438 2.37 21.31 -16.39
C LYS A 438 1.74 19.90 -16.34
N ASP A 439 0.79 19.65 -17.20
CA ASP A 439 0.04 18.38 -17.35
C ASP A 439 0.48 17.56 -18.58
N GLU A 440 1.49 18.02 -19.30
CA GLU A 440 2.03 17.35 -20.46
C GLU A 440 3.34 16.60 -20.14
N PRO A 441 3.62 15.46 -20.83
CA PRO A 441 4.92 14.82 -20.74
C PRO A 441 6.00 15.73 -21.34
N ILE A 442 7.23 15.67 -20.81
CA ILE A 442 8.34 16.44 -21.36
C ILE A 442 8.80 15.81 -22.70
N PRO A 443 8.75 16.57 -23.81
CA PRO A 443 9.22 16.06 -25.10
C PRO A 443 10.68 15.59 -25.06
N GLY A 444 10.92 14.36 -25.50
CA GLY A 444 12.25 13.72 -25.45
C GLY A 444 12.56 12.95 -24.16
N ILE A 445 11.84 13.19 -23.07
CA ILE A 445 11.98 12.47 -21.80
C ILE A 445 10.81 11.51 -21.60
N GLY A 446 9.58 11.97 -21.91
CA GLY A 446 8.36 11.21 -21.73
C GLY A 446 7.64 11.55 -20.42
N PRO A 447 6.75 10.67 -19.91
CA PRO A 447 6.01 10.87 -18.68
C PRO A 447 6.95 10.91 -17.47
N ALA A 448 7.17 12.09 -16.91
CA ALA A 448 8.07 12.34 -15.78
C ALA A 448 7.49 13.43 -14.86
N PRO A 449 6.44 13.14 -14.08
CA PRO A 449 5.74 14.15 -13.28
C PRO A 449 6.66 14.93 -12.33
N GLN A 450 7.65 14.28 -11.74
CA GLN A 450 8.62 14.93 -10.85
C GLN A 450 9.50 15.93 -11.62
N ALA A 451 9.95 15.58 -12.84
CA ALA A 451 10.74 16.47 -13.66
C ALA A 451 9.90 17.67 -14.15
N VAL A 452 8.62 17.44 -14.50
CA VAL A 452 7.68 18.52 -14.82
C VAL A 452 7.49 19.44 -13.62
N GLN A 453 7.20 18.90 -12.44
CA GLN A 453 7.03 19.70 -11.23
C GLN A 453 8.26 20.55 -10.91
N GLU A 454 9.45 19.95 -11.01
CA GLU A 454 10.71 20.65 -10.79
C GLU A 454 10.96 21.73 -11.85
N ALA A 455 10.68 21.47 -13.14
CA ALA A 455 10.81 22.46 -14.19
C ALA A 455 9.90 23.69 -13.97
N PHE A 456 8.71 23.50 -13.36
CA PHE A 456 7.81 24.61 -13.05
C PHE A 456 8.14 25.29 -11.70
N ARG A 457 8.99 24.71 -10.87
CA ARG A 457 9.49 25.30 -9.62
C ARG A 457 10.71 26.20 -9.85
N LEU A 458 11.62 25.76 -10.72
CA LEU A 458 12.89 26.44 -10.99
C LEU A 458 12.68 27.80 -11.67
N LYS A 459 13.59 28.74 -11.40
CA LYS A 459 13.73 29.98 -12.16
C LYS A 459 14.58 29.75 -13.41
N ASP A 460 14.48 30.66 -14.36
CA ASP A 460 15.30 30.62 -15.57
C ASP A 460 16.80 30.60 -15.21
N GLY A 461 17.53 29.65 -15.79
CA GLY A 461 18.95 29.47 -15.56
C GLY A 461 19.33 28.70 -14.29
N GLU A 462 18.40 28.41 -13.39
CA GLU A 462 18.66 27.51 -12.26
C GLU A 462 18.83 26.06 -12.73
N ILE A 463 19.70 25.31 -12.02
CA ILE A 463 19.94 23.89 -12.28
C ILE A 463 19.07 23.04 -11.35
N SER A 464 18.47 22.01 -11.91
CA SER A 464 17.74 21.00 -11.14
C SER A 464 18.69 20.14 -10.31
N ALA A 465 18.19 19.54 -9.24
CA ALA A 465 18.78 18.32 -8.71
C ALA A 465 18.70 17.19 -9.76
N VAL A 466 19.31 16.03 -9.46
CA VAL A 466 19.12 14.83 -10.28
C VAL A 466 17.67 14.38 -10.12
N VAL A 467 16.92 14.34 -11.21
CA VAL A 467 15.53 13.91 -11.22
C VAL A 467 15.43 12.56 -11.94
N GLY A 468 14.84 11.57 -11.27
CA GLY A 468 14.58 10.26 -11.86
C GLY A 468 13.46 10.32 -12.90
N THR A 469 13.69 9.67 -14.05
CA THR A 469 12.65 9.46 -15.06
C THR A 469 12.62 7.99 -15.51
N PRO A 470 11.57 7.52 -16.17
CA PRO A 470 11.52 6.14 -16.68
C PRO A 470 12.66 5.77 -17.65
N ARG A 471 13.23 6.76 -18.33
CA ARG A 471 14.35 6.55 -19.25
C ARG A 471 15.73 6.64 -18.61
N GLY A 472 15.80 7.20 -17.41
CA GLY A 472 17.03 7.42 -16.65
C GLY A 472 17.02 8.79 -15.97
N PRO A 473 17.98 9.07 -15.08
CA PRO A 473 18.07 10.35 -14.40
C PRO A 473 18.42 11.48 -15.36
N VAL A 474 17.81 12.64 -15.10
CA VAL A 474 18.05 13.89 -15.84
C VAL A 474 18.52 14.99 -14.91
N ILE A 475 19.36 15.88 -15.43
CA ILE A 475 19.74 17.17 -14.86
C ILE A 475 19.39 18.22 -15.91
N PHE A 476 18.71 19.28 -15.55
CA PHE A 476 18.26 20.27 -16.52
C PHE A 476 18.25 21.70 -15.95
N THR A 477 18.16 22.65 -16.84
CA THR A 477 17.88 24.05 -16.56
C THR A 477 16.69 24.52 -17.38
N VAL A 478 15.94 25.48 -16.87
CA VAL A 478 14.86 26.16 -17.60
C VAL A 478 15.49 27.19 -18.53
N THR A 479 15.19 27.09 -19.81
CA THR A 479 15.72 27.99 -20.86
C THR A 479 14.67 28.89 -21.47
N GLY A 480 13.40 28.70 -21.12
CA GLY A 480 12.34 29.56 -21.62
C GLY A 480 11.02 29.32 -20.90
N LYS A 481 10.29 30.41 -20.76
CA LYS A 481 8.95 30.44 -20.21
C LYS A 481 8.01 31.07 -21.25
N VAL A 482 6.92 30.39 -21.55
CA VAL A 482 5.84 30.95 -22.35
C VAL A 482 4.71 31.27 -21.39
N GLU A 483 4.38 32.56 -21.29
CA GLU A 483 3.33 33.03 -20.39
C GLU A 483 1.93 32.52 -20.82
N PRO A 484 1.04 32.29 -19.85
CA PRO A 484 -0.34 31.93 -20.14
C PRO A 484 -0.99 33.00 -21.01
N ARG A 485 -1.70 32.57 -22.05
CA ARG A 485 -2.39 33.48 -22.95
C ARG A 485 -3.70 32.91 -23.45
N LEU A 486 -4.57 33.77 -23.91
CA LEU A 486 -5.72 33.37 -24.69
C LEU A 486 -5.28 32.93 -26.10
N PRO A 487 -5.74 31.78 -26.59
CA PRO A 487 -5.42 31.34 -27.94
C PRO A 487 -6.19 32.14 -28.99
N THR A 488 -5.73 32.07 -30.20
CA THR A 488 -6.57 32.38 -31.36
C THR A 488 -7.49 31.21 -31.65
N LEU A 489 -8.59 31.47 -32.37
CA LEU A 489 -9.52 30.38 -32.76
C LEU A 489 -8.79 29.29 -33.58
N ASP A 490 -7.93 29.68 -34.48
CA ASP A 490 -7.22 28.75 -35.37
C ASP A 490 -6.36 27.75 -34.58
N GLU A 491 -5.73 28.17 -33.47
CA GLU A 491 -4.89 27.32 -32.63
C GLU A 491 -5.69 26.23 -31.91
N VAL A 492 -6.98 26.49 -31.63
CA VAL A 492 -7.84 25.58 -30.84
C VAL A 492 -9.07 25.11 -31.57
N LYS A 493 -9.23 25.46 -32.86
CA LYS A 493 -10.42 25.17 -33.66
C LYS A 493 -10.86 23.72 -33.62
N ALA A 494 -9.88 22.78 -33.70
CA ALA A 494 -10.18 21.36 -33.63
C ALA A 494 -10.76 20.96 -32.27
N ARG A 495 -10.19 21.48 -31.16
CA ARG A 495 -10.66 21.25 -29.81
C ARG A 495 -12.04 21.84 -29.57
N VAL A 496 -12.26 23.11 -29.99
CA VAL A 496 -13.56 23.77 -29.87
C VAL A 496 -14.64 23.01 -30.66
N LYS A 497 -14.31 22.53 -31.87
CA LYS A 497 -15.21 21.69 -32.67
C LYS A 497 -15.54 20.38 -31.96
N ASP A 498 -14.52 19.68 -31.41
CA ASP A 498 -14.72 18.40 -30.73
C ASP A 498 -15.59 18.56 -29.48
N ASP A 499 -15.36 19.58 -28.67
CA ASP A 499 -16.14 19.93 -27.49
C ASP A 499 -17.60 20.24 -27.85
N LEU A 500 -17.81 20.98 -28.94
CA LEU A 500 -19.15 21.32 -29.41
C LEU A 500 -19.88 20.09 -29.97
N VAL A 501 -19.17 19.22 -30.69
CA VAL A 501 -19.70 17.93 -31.15
C VAL A 501 -20.08 17.06 -29.95
N ALA A 502 -19.25 16.96 -28.93
CA ALA A 502 -19.53 16.19 -27.73
C ALA A 502 -20.75 16.75 -26.96
N GLU A 503 -20.84 18.06 -26.84
CA GLU A 503 -22.00 18.73 -26.18
C GLU A 503 -23.30 18.47 -26.93
N ARG A 504 -23.32 18.66 -28.25
CA ARG A 504 -24.50 18.41 -29.09
C ARG A 504 -24.89 16.93 -29.13
N ALA A 505 -23.89 16.01 -29.18
CA ALA A 505 -24.11 14.57 -29.11
C ALA A 505 -24.72 14.16 -27.77
N THR A 506 -24.27 14.77 -26.67
CA THR A 506 -24.87 14.56 -25.35
C THR A 506 -26.30 15.09 -25.30
N GLY A 507 -26.58 16.23 -25.92
CA GLY A 507 -27.95 16.75 -26.08
C GLY A 507 -28.87 15.79 -26.84
N LEU A 508 -28.39 15.22 -27.94
CA LEU A 508 -29.13 14.20 -28.70
C LEU A 508 -29.34 12.91 -27.88
N ALA A 509 -28.34 12.47 -27.14
CA ALA A 509 -28.48 11.32 -26.24
C ALA A 509 -29.52 11.58 -25.15
N MET A 510 -29.51 12.76 -24.53
CA MET A 510 -30.51 13.17 -23.55
C MET A 510 -31.93 13.21 -24.14
N LYS A 511 -32.09 13.78 -25.35
CA LYS A 511 -33.37 13.78 -26.06
C LYS A 511 -33.87 12.37 -26.31
N ARG A 512 -33.01 11.50 -26.86
CA ARG A 512 -33.34 10.08 -27.11
C ARG A 512 -33.70 9.34 -25.82
N ALA A 513 -32.95 9.58 -24.75
CA ALA A 513 -33.23 8.99 -23.44
C ALA A 513 -34.57 9.49 -22.87
N GLY A 514 -34.94 10.76 -23.10
CA GLY A 514 -36.23 11.29 -22.70
C GLY A 514 -37.40 10.64 -23.43
N GLU A 515 -37.28 10.46 -24.75
CA GLU A 515 -38.26 9.74 -25.57
C GLU A 515 -38.42 8.29 -25.11
N LEU A 516 -37.28 7.66 -24.81
CA LEU A 516 -37.24 6.30 -24.28
C LEU A 516 -37.89 6.21 -22.90
N ALA A 517 -37.57 7.14 -21.98
CA ALA A 517 -38.17 7.19 -20.66
C ALA A 517 -39.69 7.29 -20.70
N ALA A 518 -40.24 8.14 -21.59
CA ALA A 518 -41.67 8.28 -21.78
C ALA A 518 -42.32 6.95 -22.22
N LYS A 519 -41.72 6.25 -23.17
CA LYS A 519 -42.21 4.94 -23.65
C LYS A 519 -42.11 3.86 -22.58
N LEU A 520 -41.00 3.80 -21.86
CA LEU A 520 -40.78 2.84 -20.80
C LEU A 520 -41.71 3.03 -19.61
N LYS A 521 -42.05 4.29 -19.26
CA LYS A 521 -43.01 4.62 -18.19
C LYS A 521 -44.44 4.19 -18.55
N SER A 522 -44.81 4.23 -19.84
CA SER A 522 -46.14 3.82 -20.31
C SER A 522 -46.28 2.32 -20.59
N ALA A 523 -45.17 1.60 -20.63
CA ALA A 523 -45.13 0.18 -20.96
C ALA A 523 -45.55 -0.71 -19.79
N LYS A 524 -46.28 -1.80 -20.08
CA LYS A 524 -46.60 -2.84 -19.07
C LYS A 524 -45.38 -3.69 -18.70
N ASP A 525 -44.48 -3.88 -19.64
CA ASP A 525 -43.24 -4.63 -19.47
C ASP A 525 -42.05 -3.76 -19.90
N PHE A 526 -41.23 -3.40 -18.92
CA PHE A 526 -40.06 -2.54 -19.11
C PHE A 526 -39.05 -3.18 -20.04
N ALA A 527 -38.76 -4.50 -19.82
CA ALA A 527 -37.74 -5.20 -20.57
C ALA A 527 -38.14 -5.40 -22.04
N ALA A 528 -39.37 -5.80 -22.28
CA ALA A 528 -39.89 -5.94 -23.64
C ALA A 528 -39.90 -4.60 -24.39
N ALA A 529 -40.30 -3.50 -23.72
CA ALA A 529 -40.31 -2.17 -24.31
C ALA A 529 -38.91 -1.64 -24.63
N ALA A 530 -37.95 -1.84 -23.72
CA ALA A 530 -36.56 -1.47 -23.97
C ALA A 530 -35.96 -2.23 -25.16
N LYS A 531 -36.21 -3.54 -25.24
CA LYS A 531 -35.78 -4.37 -26.37
C LYS A 531 -36.39 -3.95 -27.69
N ALA A 532 -37.69 -3.59 -27.69
CA ALA A 532 -38.38 -3.09 -28.87
C ALA A 532 -37.79 -1.77 -29.40
N GLU A 533 -37.25 -0.93 -28.51
CA GLU A 533 -36.54 0.30 -28.85
C GLU A 533 -35.06 0.09 -29.17
N GLY A 534 -34.59 -1.16 -29.24
CA GLY A 534 -33.19 -1.52 -29.50
C GLY A 534 -32.23 -1.19 -28.35
N ALA A 535 -32.75 -1.01 -27.14
CA ALA A 535 -31.95 -0.67 -25.98
C ALA A 535 -31.55 -1.93 -25.20
N THR A 536 -30.34 -1.94 -24.64
CA THR A 536 -29.83 -3.00 -23.78
C THR A 536 -30.08 -2.61 -22.33
N ILE A 537 -30.57 -3.56 -21.55
CA ILE A 537 -30.74 -3.41 -20.11
C ILE A 537 -29.56 -4.07 -19.39
N LYS A 538 -29.02 -3.36 -18.40
CA LYS A 538 -28.07 -3.92 -17.43
C LYS A 538 -28.71 -3.98 -16.06
N ASP A 539 -28.82 -5.17 -15.52
CA ASP A 539 -29.29 -5.41 -14.16
C ASP A 539 -28.13 -5.23 -13.17
N THR A 540 -28.42 -4.74 -11.97
CA THR A 540 -27.47 -4.65 -10.87
C THR A 540 -27.84 -5.64 -9.76
N GLU A 541 -26.90 -5.89 -8.86
CA GLU A 541 -27.21 -6.39 -7.53
C GLU A 541 -27.81 -5.26 -6.67
N LEU A 542 -28.15 -5.55 -5.41
CA LEU A 542 -28.59 -4.52 -4.46
C LEU A 542 -27.44 -3.55 -4.16
N LEU A 543 -27.60 -2.31 -4.56
CA LEU A 543 -26.62 -1.24 -4.37
C LEU A 543 -27.03 -0.31 -3.24
N ALA A 544 -26.10 0.00 -2.35
CA ALA A 544 -26.22 1.08 -1.38
C ALA A 544 -25.83 2.42 -2.00
N ARG A 545 -26.17 3.53 -1.34
CA ARG A 545 -25.69 4.87 -1.74
C ARG A 545 -24.16 4.93 -1.77
N GLY A 546 -23.63 5.73 -2.67
CA GLY A 546 -22.18 5.85 -2.89
C GLY A 546 -21.55 4.70 -3.67
N THR A 547 -22.31 3.65 -4.01
CA THR A 547 -21.82 2.55 -4.85
C THR A 547 -21.85 2.95 -6.33
N ALA A 548 -20.79 2.62 -7.07
CA ALA A 548 -20.73 2.88 -8.50
C ALA A 548 -21.82 2.07 -9.25
N ILE A 549 -22.65 2.78 -10.01
CA ILE A 549 -23.69 2.18 -10.85
C ILE A 549 -23.04 1.79 -12.19
N PRO A 550 -23.24 0.58 -12.71
CA PRO A 550 -22.71 0.17 -14.02
C PRO A 550 -23.02 1.19 -15.13
N GLU A 551 -22.02 1.55 -15.92
CA GLU A 551 -22.08 2.54 -17.02
C GLU A 551 -22.39 4.00 -16.61
N VAL A 552 -22.63 4.25 -15.33
CA VAL A 552 -22.87 5.59 -14.79
C VAL A 552 -21.73 6.07 -13.93
N GLY A 553 -21.18 5.18 -13.13
CA GLY A 553 -20.20 5.51 -12.07
C GLY A 553 -20.90 6.03 -10.82
N VAL A 554 -20.20 6.87 -10.06
CA VAL A 554 -20.74 7.58 -8.89
C VAL A 554 -21.12 8.99 -9.31
N VAL A 555 -22.41 9.22 -9.58
CA VAL A 555 -22.96 10.52 -10.00
C VAL A 555 -24.03 10.94 -9.00
N PRO A 556 -23.76 11.95 -8.14
CA PRO A 556 -24.66 12.36 -7.05
C PRO A 556 -26.10 12.67 -7.49
N ASP A 557 -26.28 13.35 -8.62
CA ASP A 557 -27.61 13.70 -9.14
C ASP A 557 -28.38 12.46 -9.59
N VAL A 558 -27.70 11.49 -10.20
CA VAL A 558 -28.31 10.21 -10.61
C VAL A 558 -28.68 9.41 -9.36
N GLU A 559 -27.80 9.31 -8.38
CA GLU A 559 -28.07 8.64 -7.10
C GLU A 559 -29.28 9.26 -6.41
N LYS A 560 -29.32 10.59 -6.29
CA LYS A 560 -30.44 11.31 -5.68
C LYS A 560 -31.77 11.02 -6.38
N ALA A 561 -31.77 11.01 -7.69
CA ALA A 561 -32.96 10.72 -8.48
C ALA A 561 -33.45 9.28 -8.29
N ILE A 562 -32.54 8.29 -8.27
CA ILE A 562 -32.87 6.88 -8.12
C ILE A 562 -33.45 6.59 -6.73
N PHE A 563 -32.80 7.06 -5.68
CA PHE A 563 -33.23 6.82 -4.31
C PHE A 563 -34.52 7.59 -3.92
N ALA A 564 -34.96 8.54 -4.74
CA ALA A 564 -36.27 9.18 -4.64
C ALA A 564 -37.40 8.33 -5.25
N LEU A 565 -37.09 7.36 -6.11
CA LEU A 565 -38.08 6.49 -6.74
C LEU A 565 -38.56 5.39 -5.82
N GLN A 566 -39.84 5.03 -5.95
CA GLN A 566 -40.38 3.83 -5.32
C GLN A 566 -39.98 2.55 -6.09
N ALA A 567 -40.21 1.39 -5.50
CA ALA A 567 -40.07 0.11 -6.22
C ALA A 567 -40.92 0.14 -7.53
N SER A 568 -40.35 -0.39 -8.59
CA SER A 568 -40.88 -0.33 -9.98
C SER A 568 -40.91 1.07 -10.60
N GLY A 569 -40.48 2.12 -9.90
CA GLY A 569 -40.38 3.48 -10.44
C GLY A 569 -39.32 3.58 -11.53
N ILE A 570 -39.58 4.42 -12.52
CA ILE A 570 -38.70 4.66 -13.68
C ILE A 570 -38.32 6.14 -13.68
N SER A 571 -37.02 6.40 -13.81
CA SER A 571 -36.51 7.78 -13.85
C SER A 571 -36.89 8.51 -15.14
N ASP A 572 -36.79 9.81 -15.12
CA ASP A 572 -36.58 10.59 -16.34
C ASP A 572 -35.19 10.31 -16.92
N ALA A 573 -34.88 10.91 -18.07
CA ALA A 573 -33.53 10.87 -18.61
C ALA A 573 -32.56 11.57 -17.65
N LEU A 574 -31.52 10.86 -17.21
CA LEU A 574 -30.50 11.37 -16.31
C LEU A 574 -29.18 11.51 -17.06
N LYS A 575 -28.55 12.67 -16.95
CA LYS A 575 -27.27 12.96 -17.62
C LYS A 575 -26.12 12.24 -16.92
N THR A 576 -25.22 11.67 -17.72
CA THR A 576 -23.97 11.06 -17.26
C THR A 576 -22.78 11.60 -18.07
N SER A 577 -21.56 11.27 -17.67
CA SER A 577 -20.36 11.61 -18.43
C SER A 577 -20.30 10.93 -19.80
N LEU A 578 -20.96 9.78 -19.97
CA LEU A 578 -21.00 9.01 -21.21
C LEU A 578 -22.22 9.28 -22.10
N GLY A 579 -23.16 10.10 -21.62
CA GLY A 579 -24.39 10.39 -22.36
C GLY A 579 -25.59 10.56 -21.44
N ALA A 580 -26.57 9.65 -21.51
CA ALA A 580 -27.75 9.67 -20.69
C ALA A 580 -28.19 8.26 -20.29
N VAL A 581 -28.91 8.13 -19.19
CA VAL A 581 -29.48 6.86 -18.73
C VAL A 581 -30.95 7.02 -18.34
N VAL A 582 -31.71 5.93 -18.49
CA VAL A 582 -33.03 5.74 -17.90
C VAL A 582 -32.95 4.55 -16.98
N ILE A 583 -33.37 4.70 -15.75
CA ILE A 583 -33.17 3.69 -14.71
C ILE A 583 -34.53 3.32 -14.11
N ARG A 584 -34.78 2.02 -14.00
CA ARG A 584 -35.90 1.47 -13.24
C ARG A 584 -35.37 0.91 -11.93
N VAL A 585 -36.04 1.21 -10.83
CA VAL A 585 -35.82 0.53 -9.54
C VAL A 585 -36.57 -0.80 -9.58
N ALA A 586 -35.87 -1.90 -9.83
CA ALA A 586 -36.48 -3.22 -9.92
C ALA A 586 -36.92 -3.72 -8.53
N GLU A 587 -36.08 -3.48 -7.53
CA GLU A 587 -36.31 -3.86 -6.14
C GLU A 587 -35.78 -2.76 -5.23
N ARG A 588 -36.44 -2.54 -4.10
CA ARG A 588 -36.01 -1.61 -3.08
C ARG A 588 -36.03 -2.29 -1.72
N HIS A 589 -34.93 -2.23 -1.02
CA HIS A 589 -34.81 -2.66 0.36
C HIS A 589 -34.80 -1.41 1.24
N ASP A 590 -35.97 -1.11 1.81
CA ASP A 590 -36.11 -0.04 2.80
C ASP A 590 -35.84 -0.63 4.20
N VAL A 591 -35.14 0.15 5.03
CA VAL A 591 -34.85 -0.22 6.41
C VAL A 591 -36.14 -0.33 7.20
N SER A 592 -36.41 -1.51 7.78
CA SER A 592 -37.57 -1.73 8.66
C SER A 592 -37.42 -1.01 10.02
N ALA A 593 -38.53 -0.84 10.72
CA ALA A 593 -38.52 -0.28 12.07
C ALA A 593 -37.80 -1.20 13.06
N GLU A 594 -37.85 -2.50 12.84
CA GLU A 594 -37.17 -3.52 13.66
C GLU A 594 -35.66 -3.49 13.47
N GLU A 595 -35.18 -3.44 12.22
CA GLU A 595 -33.76 -3.29 11.89
C GLU A 595 -33.17 -2.03 12.52
N PHE A 596 -33.86 -0.90 12.34
CA PHE A 596 -33.43 0.36 12.94
C PHE A 596 -33.44 0.28 14.47
N GLY A 597 -34.51 -0.27 15.07
CA GLY A 597 -34.63 -0.41 16.53
C GLY A 597 -33.46 -1.20 17.13
N GLY A 598 -33.08 -2.30 16.50
CA GLY A 598 -31.94 -3.13 16.92
C GLY A 598 -30.59 -2.42 16.80
N ALA A 599 -30.39 -1.60 15.76
CA ALA A 599 -29.13 -0.91 15.49
C ALA A 599 -29.03 0.47 16.15
N LYS A 600 -30.13 1.10 16.54
CA LYS A 600 -30.23 2.51 16.94
C LYS A 600 -29.17 2.94 17.97
N ALA A 601 -28.99 2.14 19.04
CA ALA A 601 -28.07 2.51 20.13
C ALA A 601 -26.59 2.48 19.70
N ALA A 602 -26.22 1.53 18.86
CA ALA A 602 -24.87 1.43 18.33
C ALA A 602 -24.60 2.53 17.30
N PHE A 603 -25.53 2.72 16.37
CA PHE A 603 -25.42 3.73 15.33
C PHE A 603 -25.45 5.16 15.87
N ARG A 604 -26.21 5.44 16.92
CA ARG A 604 -26.15 6.72 17.63
C ARG A 604 -24.73 7.04 18.06
N ARG A 605 -24.07 6.09 18.75
CA ARG A 605 -22.68 6.26 19.23
C ARG A 605 -21.71 6.50 18.08
N GLU A 606 -21.86 5.75 17.01
CA GLU A 606 -21.06 5.90 15.81
C GLU A 606 -21.24 7.30 15.20
N LEU A 607 -22.47 7.71 14.91
CA LEU A 607 -22.79 9.00 14.29
C LEU A 607 -22.36 10.20 15.15
N GLU A 608 -22.58 10.11 16.48
CA GLU A 608 -22.13 11.15 17.39
C GLU A 608 -20.60 11.24 17.42
N ASN A 609 -19.89 10.10 17.46
CA ASN A 609 -18.42 10.08 17.41
C ASN A 609 -17.89 10.64 16.07
N GLU A 610 -18.53 10.32 14.96
CA GLU A 610 -18.20 10.88 13.66
C GLU A 610 -18.39 12.41 13.64
N LYS A 611 -19.56 12.90 14.07
CA LYS A 611 -19.84 14.35 14.16
C LYS A 611 -18.87 15.07 15.10
N ARG A 612 -18.56 14.48 16.25
CA ARG A 612 -17.55 15.00 17.21
C ARG A 612 -16.16 15.04 16.59
N GLY A 613 -15.78 13.97 15.87
CA GLY A 613 -14.50 13.92 15.16
C GLY A 613 -14.38 14.98 14.08
N GLN A 614 -15.41 15.14 13.25
CA GLN A 614 -15.45 16.16 12.18
C GLN A 614 -15.36 17.58 12.77
N PHE A 615 -16.12 17.84 13.81
CA PHE A 615 -16.08 19.13 14.49
C PHE A 615 -14.72 19.41 15.11
N PHE A 616 -14.15 18.43 15.84
CA PHE A 616 -12.83 18.56 16.44
C PHE A 616 -11.74 18.81 15.39
N THR A 617 -11.80 18.11 14.25
CA THR A 617 -10.88 18.35 13.14
C THR A 617 -11.00 19.78 12.58
N ALA A 618 -12.22 20.25 12.37
CA ALA A 618 -12.45 21.61 11.90
C ALA A 618 -11.97 22.66 12.93
N TYR A 619 -12.23 22.43 14.21
CA TYR A 619 -11.76 23.25 15.31
C TYR A 619 -10.22 23.32 15.33
N MET A 620 -9.54 22.16 15.29
CA MET A 620 -8.08 22.09 15.31
C MET A 620 -7.45 22.70 14.07
N ASN A 621 -8.07 22.53 12.89
CA ASN A 621 -7.59 23.19 11.68
C ASN A 621 -7.62 24.73 11.80
N LYS A 622 -8.63 25.27 12.45
CA LYS A 622 -8.71 26.71 12.76
C LYS A 622 -7.67 27.11 13.81
N ALA A 623 -7.53 26.34 14.89
CA ALA A 623 -6.55 26.61 15.94
C ALA A 623 -5.10 26.61 15.39
N LYS A 624 -4.74 25.64 14.56
CA LYS A 624 -3.43 25.53 13.93
C LYS A 624 -3.04 26.73 13.07
N GLN A 625 -4.00 27.47 12.50
CA GLN A 625 -3.70 28.67 11.70
C GLN A 625 -3.01 29.79 12.50
N SER A 626 -3.17 29.80 13.82
CA SER A 626 -2.56 30.77 14.73
C SER A 626 -1.34 30.21 15.48
N MET A 627 -0.95 28.96 15.25
CA MET A 627 0.15 28.29 15.95
C MET A 627 1.47 28.42 15.17
N ALA A 628 2.57 28.56 15.91
CA ALA A 628 3.91 28.46 15.34
C ALA A 628 4.26 26.98 15.11
N ILE A 629 4.22 26.55 13.86
CA ILE A 629 4.58 25.18 13.45
C ILE A 629 5.85 25.25 12.62
N VAL A 630 6.90 24.57 13.08
CA VAL A 630 8.21 24.49 12.40
C VAL A 630 8.47 23.02 12.04
N ILE A 631 8.84 22.76 10.79
CA ILE A 631 9.22 21.42 10.32
C ILE A 631 10.66 21.50 9.82
N HIS A 632 11.47 20.54 10.23
CA HIS A 632 12.89 20.43 9.84
C HIS A 632 13.05 19.29 8.84
N ASP A 633 12.78 19.53 7.55
CA ASP A 633 12.75 18.52 6.48
C ASP A 633 14.03 17.69 6.39
N GLU A 634 15.20 18.27 6.64
CA GLU A 634 16.46 17.54 6.66
C GLU A 634 16.58 16.58 7.84
N ALA A 635 16.09 16.97 9.02
CA ALA A 635 16.04 16.10 10.19
C ALA A 635 15.04 14.95 10.00
N VAL A 636 13.91 15.22 9.33
CA VAL A 636 12.93 14.21 8.96
C VAL A 636 13.57 13.15 8.05
N ARG A 637 14.27 13.57 7.00
CA ARG A 637 14.98 12.67 6.08
C ARG A 637 16.01 11.82 6.81
N ARG A 638 16.88 12.45 7.62
CA ARG A 638 17.87 11.71 8.43
C ARG A 638 17.22 10.72 9.40
N ALA A 639 16.04 11.05 9.94
CA ALA A 639 15.35 10.15 10.87
C ALA A 639 14.86 8.86 10.23
N ILE A 640 14.61 8.83 8.93
CA ILE A 640 14.19 7.65 8.16
C ILE A 640 15.30 7.06 7.29
N GLY A 641 16.55 7.55 7.43
CA GLY A 641 17.72 6.97 6.77
C GLY A 641 17.95 7.47 5.34
N GLU A 642 17.57 8.71 5.03
CA GLU A 642 17.88 9.43 3.77
C GLU A 642 19.02 10.43 3.94
#